data_472b9d3a391a55f9685478e5c7cbc3b2
#
_entry.id   472b9d3a391a55f9685478e5c7cbc3b2
#
_cell.length_a   1.000
_cell.length_b   1.000
_cell.length_c   1.000
_cell.angle_alpha   90.00
_cell.angle_beta   90.00
_cell.angle_gamma   90.00
#
_symmetry.space_group_name_H-M   'P 1'
#
loop_
_entity.id
_entity.type
_entity.pdbx_description
1 polymer ?
#
loop_
_entity_poly.entity_id
_entity_poly.type
_entity_poly.pdbx_seq_one_letter_code
_entity_poly.pdbx_strand_id
1 'polypeptide(L)'
;MAEHPEWALVSVVLAADKEAEPRVFQAAGFVGSGKDTAVCVFCGKAFSGLVDRIRNHVAGCGASGLAGVAACPGPRALANEPPEAFAERSAQFAAARSKCAKRNAELRAAALAQTRKHALDKATAPESYVPSGAKPRPQKQLRLDENSAKNLKATVDLARGFYSAGIAPHVLTNKLLRRGLLSVAAAGADWLPPSADEVLGPLLNQEHARVKAAITDLQGSASRVGITLVGDGATNVNRQPILNVLFVRGNRVEFVKAQDCSGHVKNGRFIADDVIDVIKALDDPQSVVLVLMDNATRSAWPLIEAACPWLVCGPCGPHVADLLLEDVGKLPFFKALFGKAQTLRVFVRGHTHVLAAYRDVMKSELSNTGATRFCTNVIGLKNVAANREALVSTFGAPAVLTAMDKVKGDKLTEGEHGTVGQLFTHLQQQVMSNDFWNEVEWASAIMLPMSKLLRFMEQDAPTASKVYHAWFLVQSAIEELEGVPDDLKKEILACVAHRWDYGYHMIHGVGYVLDPEFRLCEPPDECKESFNQFVLKCYPEPDRASFATAEAHAKARDEHTELIATIDRQLLEYRRGDGVWGRPPVVHNAKLVSAVDFWDMYGSMPLQRVALRALGCAAGACAAERGHKEMNFIQSDVRNRLGWLKAEKLMYLRINLDILNRDVDYSSISNPMFQLDAADMEELELPSAWREEDIEEEEETRSAAIARSSARAAKLAANKAAAAQNAPIAAPPAAAGEGKRIRRPRTFDGFV
;
A
#
# COMPACT_ATOMS: atom_id res chain seq x y z
N MET A 1 -16.49 -36.47 -18.71
CA MET A 1 -15.08 -36.79 -18.32
C MET A 1 -14.02 -36.04 -19.15
N ALA A 2 -14.41 -35.24 -20.13
CA ALA A 2 -13.49 -34.34 -20.87
C ALA A 2 -12.99 -33.14 -20.03
N GLU A 3 -13.36 -33.03 -18.76
CA GLU A 3 -13.19 -31.81 -17.91
C GLU A 3 -12.11 -31.93 -16.86
N HIS A 4 -11.32 -33.02 -16.84
CA HIS A 4 -10.28 -33.19 -15.84
C HIS A 4 -8.88 -33.01 -16.45
N PRO A 5 -8.29 -31.78 -16.35
CA PRO A 5 -6.97 -31.47 -16.91
C PRO A 5 -5.83 -32.30 -16.29
N GLU A 6 -6.10 -32.97 -15.16
CA GLU A 6 -5.15 -33.84 -14.45
C GLU A 6 -4.74 -35.08 -15.25
N TRP A 7 -5.57 -35.55 -16.20
CA TRP A 7 -5.24 -36.69 -17.06
C TRP A 7 -4.07 -36.40 -17.99
N ALA A 8 -3.78 -35.15 -18.28
CA ALA A 8 -2.58 -34.78 -19.04
C ALA A 8 -1.27 -35.02 -18.29
N LEU A 9 -1.34 -35.29 -16.99
CA LEU A 9 -0.19 -35.46 -16.09
C LEU A 9 0.19 -36.93 -15.87
N VAL A 10 -0.49 -37.85 -16.50
CA VAL A 10 -0.28 -39.29 -16.29
C VAL A 10 -0.33 -40.08 -17.62
N SER A 11 0.46 -41.14 -17.66
CA SER A 11 0.30 -42.19 -18.65
C SER A 11 -0.58 -43.29 -18.05
N VAL A 12 -1.52 -43.79 -18.80
CA VAL A 12 -2.46 -44.83 -18.36
C VAL A 12 -2.13 -46.15 -19.02
N VAL A 13 -2.00 -47.19 -18.21
CA VAL A 13 -1.88 -48.60 -18.69
C VAL A 13 -3.22 -49.27 -18.52
N LEU A 14 -3.84 -49.70 -19.61
CA LEU A 14 -5.12 -50.39 -19.59
C LEU A 14 -4.99 -51.75 -18.94
N ALA A 15 -5.99 -52.20 -18.18
CA ALA A 15 -5.99 -53.48 -17.47
C ALA A 15 -5.86 -54.69 -18.40
N ALA A 16 -6.23 -54.55 -19.70
CA ALA A 16 -6.13 -55.54 -20.74
C ALA A 16 -4.72 -55.71 -21.31
N ASP A 17 -3.84 -54.70 -21.19
CA ASP A 17 -2.50 -54.66 -21.80
C ASP A 17 -1.40 -54.53 -20.77
N LYS A 18 -1.29 -55.53 -19.87
CA LYS A 18 -0.30 -55.51 -18.76
C LYS A 18 1.16 -55.48 -19.22
N GLU A 19 1.45 -55.81 -20.47
CA GLU A 19 2.80 -55.86 -21.05
C GLU A 19 3.10 -54.71 -22.04
N ALA A 20 2.17 -53.74 -22.23
CA ALA A 20 2.33 -52.64 -23.18
C ALA A 20 3.02 -51.43 -22.51
N GLU A 21 3.87 -50.70 -23.25
CA GLU A 21 4.45 -49.45 -22.81
C GLU A 21 3.38 -48.43 -22.43
N PRO A 22 3.58 -47.62 -21.36
CA PRO A 22 2.64 -46.61 -20.94
C PRO A 22 2.36 -45.60 -22.06
N ARG A 23 1.10 -45.46 -22.48
CA ARG A 23 0.69 -44.48 -23.49
C ARG A 23 0.27 -43.18 -22.82
N VAL A 24 0.73 -42.06 -23.36
CA VAL A 24 0.26 -40.72 -22.96
C VAL A 24 -1.09 -40.46 -23.61
N PHE A 25 -2.15 -40.36 -22.84
CA PHE A 25 -3.47 -40.02 -23.36
C PHE A 25 -3.70 -38.50 -23.28
N GLN A 26 -3.88 -37.88 -24.43
CA GLN A 26 -4.48 -36.57 -24.53
C GLN A 26 -5.98 -36.66 -24.24
N ALA A 27 -6.53 -35.72 -23.48
CA ALA A 27 -7.77 -35.74 -22.74
C ALA A 27 -9.10 -35.95 -23.47
N ALA A 28 -9.16 -36.35 -24.72
CA ALA A 28 -10.41 -36.53 -25.44
C ALA A 28 -10.82 -38.01 -25.51
N GLY A 29 -11.68 -38.44 -24.57
CA GLY A 29 -12.50 -39.64 -24.75
C GLY A 29 -12.15 -40.88 -23.92
N PHE A 30 -11.27 -40.82 -22.92
CA PHE A 30 -10.95 -42.00 -22.11
C PHE A 30 -11.92 -42.17 -20.93
N VAL A 31 -12.59 -43.29 -20.85
CA VAL A 31 -13.39 -43.75 -19.72
C VAL A 31 -12.60 -44.88 -19.05
N GLY A 32 -11.72 -44.50 -18.10
CA GLY A 32 -10.94 -45.47 -17.32
C GLY A 32 -11.84 -46.36 -16.46
N SER A 33 -11.66 -47.69 -16.54
CA SER A 33 -12.24 -48.59 -15.56
C SER A 33 -11.45 -48.52 -14.26
N GLY A 34 -12.08 -48.75 -13.11
CA GLY A 34 -11.40 -48.69 -11.80
C GLY A 34 -10.25 -49.72 -11.62
N LYS A 35 -9.90 -50.48 -12.69
CA LYS A 35 -8.80 -51.45 -12.73
C LYS A 35 -7.57 -50.94 -13.50
N ASP A 36 -7.68 -49.80 -14.18
CA ASP A 36 -6.58 -49.23 -14.96
C ASP A 36 -5.51 -48.61 -14.03
N THR A 37 -4.25 -48.75 -14.47
CA THR A 37 -3.11 -48.26 -13.69
C THR A 37 -2.62 -46.95 -14.31
N ALA A 38 -2.61 -45.90 -13.50
CA ALA A 38 -2.05 -44.60 -13.87
C ALA A 38 -0.59 -44.48 -13.44
N VAL A 39 0.25 -43.94 -14.32
CA VAL A 39 1.68 -43.72 -14.05
C VAL A 39 1.98 -42.22 -14.10
N CYS A 40 2.58 -41.70 -13.07
CA CYS A 40 2.94 -40.27 -13.03
C CYS A 40 4.05 -39.99 -14.05
N VAL A 41 3.81 -39.05 -14.98
CA VAL A 41 4.78 -38.67 -16.02
C VAL A 41 6.05 -38.03 -15.47
N PHE A 42 6.04 -37.51 -14.24
CA PHE A 42 7.20 -36.84 -13.64
C PHE A 42 8.11 -37.81 -12.86
N CYS A 43 7.57 -38.79 -12.17
CA CYS A 43 8.38 -39.69 -11.32
C CYS A 43 8.23 -41.20 -11.62
N GLY A 44 7.40 -41.59 -12.59
CA GLY A 44 7.19 -42.97 -12.99
C GLY A 44 6.42 -43.84 -11.97
N LYS A 45 5.89 -43.26 -10.89
CA LYS A 45 5.16 -44.05 -9.87
C LYS A 45 3.78 -44.45 -10.38
N ALA A 46 3.47 -45.73 -10.28
CA ALA A 46 2.19 -46.30 -10.67
C ALA A 46 1.19 -46.37 -9.50
N PHE A 47 -0.09 -46.11 -9.79
CA PHE A 47 -1.20 -46.28 -8.84
C PHE A 47 -2.51 -46.62 -9.55
N SER A 48 -3.39 -47.34 -8.91
CA SER A 48 -4.72 -47.66 -9.43
C SER A 48 -5.60 -46.41 -9.43
N GLY A 49 -6.20 -46.14 -10.56
CA GLY A 49 -6.62 -44.82 -11.01
C GLY A 49 -7.88 -44.19 -10.48
N LEU A 50 -7.74 -43.33 -9.49
CA LEU A 50 -8.71 -42.27 -9.27
C LEU A 50 -8.01 -40.92 -9.52
N VAL A 51 -8.69 -40.03 -10.25
CA VAL A 51 -8.20 -38.66 -10.57
C VAL A 51 -7.70 -37.91 -9.33
N ASP A 52 -8.39 -38.11 -8.20
CA ASP A 52 -8.02 -37.50 -6.93
C ASP A 52 -6.68 -38.00 -6.37
N ARG A 53 -6.34 -39.26 -6.58
CA ARG A 53 -5.02 -39.80 -6.16
C ARG A 53 -3.88 -39.19 -6.97
N ILE A 54 -4.09 -39.00 -8.26
CA ILE A 54 -3.10 -38.38 -9.15
C ILE A 54 -2.89 -36.92 -8.77
N ARG A 55 -3.97 -36.17 -8.59
CA ARG A 55 -3.93 -34.77 -8.19
C ARG A 55 -3.24 -34.58 -6.83
N ASN A 56 -3.58 -35.41 -5.85
CA ASN A 56 -2.98 -35.37 -4.53
C ASN A 56 -1.49 -35.74 -4.54
N HIS A 57 -1.10 -36.69 -5.40
CA HIS A 57 0.29 -37.06 -5.59
C HIS A 57 1.12 -35.89 -6.16
N VAL A 58 0.65 -35.25 -7.25
CA VAL A 58 1.34 -34.12 -7.89
C VAL A 58 1.33 -32.88 -7.00
N ALA A 59 0.23 -32.58 -6.32
CA ALA A 59 0.13 -31.45 -5.41
C ALA A 59 1.01 -31.55 -4.15
N GLY A 60 1.51 -32.75 -3.84
CA GLY A 60 2.32 -32.98 -2.66
C GLY A 60 1.53 -33.02 -1.33
N CYS A 61 0.20 -33.24 -1.39
CA CYS A 61 -0.70 -33.23 -0.22
C CYS A 61 -0.71 -34.54 0.56
N GLY A 62 0.35 -35.33 0.54
CA GLY A 62 0.41 -36.69 1.07
C GLY A 62 0.29 -36.88 2.58
N ALA A 63 0.21 -35.82 3.37
CA ALA A 63 0.28 -35.93 4.84
C ALA A 63 -1.04 -35.71 5.61
N SER A 64 -2.15 -35.31 4.95
CA SER A 64 -3.30 -34.79 5.73
C SER A 64 -4.70 -35.24 5.29
N GLY A 65 -4.88 -36.42 4.72
CA GLY A 65 -6.27 -36.80 4.55
C GLY A 65 -6.66 -38.03 3.68
N LEU A 66 -5.76 -38.55 2.88
CA LEU A 66 -6.00 -39.83 2.18
C LEU A 66 -4.83 -40.78 2.45
N ALA A 67 -5.04 -41.74 3.34
CA ALA A 67 -4.04 -42.77 3.66
C ALA A 67 -3.53 -43.44 2.39
N GLY A 68 -2.23 -43.35 2.12
CA GLY A 68 -1.55 -44.17 1.12
C GLY A 68 -1.05 -43.48 -0.13
N VAL A 69 -1.20 -42.16 -0.32
CA VAL A 69 -0.66 -41.46 -1.49
C VAL A 69 0.56 -40.60 -1.11
N ALA A 70 1.78 -41.07 -1.46
CA ALA A 70 2.99 -40.28 -1.24
C ALA A 70 3.11 -39.12 -2.25
N ALA A 71 3.69 -37.97 -1.80
CA ALA A 71 3.95 -36.83 -2.65
C ALA A 71 4.89 -37.18 -3.80
N CYS A 72 4.70 -36.54 -4.96
CA CYS A 72 5.59 -36.68 -6.11
C CYS A 72 6.95 -36.02 -5.81
N PRO A 73 8.07 -36.74 -5.91
CA PRO A 73 9.39 -36.15 -5.73
C PRO A 73 9.82 -35.18 -6.84
N GLY A 74 9.08 -35.11 -7.93
CA GLY A 74 9.42 -34.36 -9.13
C GLY A 74 10.23 -35.13 -10.15
N PRO A 75 10.57 -34.51 -11.29
CA PRO A 75 11.38 -35.12 -12.33
C PRO A 75 12.82 -35.32 -11.85
N ARG A 76 13.41 -36.47 -12.26
CA ARG A 76 14.85 -36.73 -12.10
C ARG A 76 15.52 -36.54 -13.46
N ALA A 77 16.76 -36.06 -13.47
CA ALA A 77 17.55 -36.01 -14.69
C ALA A 77 17.71 -37.43 -15.25
N LEU A 78 17.42 -37.58 -16.54
CA LEU A 78 17.63 -38.83 -17.25
C LEU A 78 19.07 -38.94 -17.74
N ALA A 79 19.60 -40.15 -17.85
CA ALA A 79 20.93 -40.34 -18.43
C ALA A 79 20.94 -39.78 -19.85
N ASN A 80 21.89 -38.86 -20.14
CA ASN A 80 22.06 -38.16 -21.43
C ASN A 80 20.98 -37.10 -21.77
N GLU A 81 20.20 -36.63 -20.81
CA GLU A 81 19.24 -35.53 -21.05
C GLU A 81 19.96 -34.18 -21.08
N PRO A 82 19.71 -33.33 -22.11
CA PRO A 82 20.24 -31.98 -22.14
C PRO A 82 19.72 -31.15 -20.95
N PRO A 83 20.56 -30.26 -20.35
CA PRO A 83 20.15 -29.42 -19.21
C PRO A 83 18.91 -28.58 -19.47
N GLU A 84 18.71 -28.11 -20.70
CA GLU A 84 17.52 -27.34 -21.11
C GLU A 84 16.24 -28.17 -21.08
N ALA A 85 16.28 -29.44 -21.53
CA ALA A 85 15.13 -30.34 -21.49
C ALA A 85 14.75 -30.72 -20.04
N PHE A 86 15.75 -30.89 -19.16
CA PHE A 86 15.49 -31.10 -17.74
C PHE A 86 14.89 -29.86 -17.07
N ALA A 87 15.38 -28.66 -17.39
CA ALA A 87 14.84 -27.39 -16.89
C ALA A 87 13.38 -27.20 -17.34
N GLU A 88 13.06 -27.48 -18.59
CA GLU A 88 11.69 -27.42 -19.12
C GLU A 88 10.75 -28.40 -18.40
N ARG A 89 11.15 -29.66 -18.20
CA ARG A 89 10.35 -30.65 -17.44
C ARG A 89 10.17 -30.24 -15.98
N SER A 90 11.18 -29.62 -15.39
CA SER A 90 11.12 -29.12 -14.01
C SER A 90 10.14 -27.94 -13.90
N ALA A 91 10.13 -27.03 -14.86
CA ALA A 91 9.16 -25.95 -14.95
C ALA A 91 7.73 -26.45 -15.17
N GLN A 92 7.54 -27.43 -16.05
CA GLN A 92 6.25 -28.09 -16.27
C GLN A 92 5.73 -28.78 -15.00
N PHE A 93 6.61 -29.43 -14.24
CA PHE A 93 6.25 -30.03 -12.95
C PHE A 93 5.82 -28.97 -11.92
N ALA A 94 6.55 -27.87 -11.81
CA ALA A 94 6.22 -26.77 -10.88
C ALA A 94 4.85 -26.16 -11.21
N ALA A 95 4.59 -25.91 -12.48
CA ALA A 95 3.29 -25.42 -12.97
C ALA A 95 2.15 -26.42 -12.69
N ALA A 96 2.37 -27.69 -12.97
CA ALA A 96 1.39 -28.75 -12.72
C ALA A 96 1.10 -28.89 -11.21
N ARG A 97 2.14 -28.82 -10.38
CA ARG A 97 2.01 -28.88 -8.91
C ARG A 97 1.18 -27.72 -8.36
N SER A 98 1.45 -26.50 -8.82
CA SER A 98 0.68 -25.31 -8.45
C SER A 98 -0.79 -25.43 -8.85
N LYS A 99 -1.06 -25.83 -10.09
CA LYS A 99 -2.42 -26.03 -10.62
C LYS A 99 -3.19 -27.10 -9.84
N CYS A 100 -2.56 -28.22 -9.54
CA CYS A 100 -3.18 -29.29 -8.72
C CYS A 100 -3.42 -28.86 -7.27
N ALA A 101 -2.53 -28.10 -6.67
CA ALA A 101 -2.69 -27.56 -5.32
C ALA A 101 -3.85 -26.56 -5.24
N LYS A 102 -3.96 -25.65 -6.23
CA LYS A 102 -5.08 -24.71 -6.33
C LYS A 102 -6.41 -25.43 -6.48
N ARG A 103 -6.48 -26.43 -7.38
CA ARG A 103 -7.70 -27.22 -7.57
C ARG A 103 -8.10 -28.02 -6.32
N ASN A 104 -7.15 -28.56 -5.59
CA ASN A 104 -7.41 -29.22 -4.30
C ASN A 104 -7.97 -28.25 -3.25
N ALA A 105 -7.48 -27.03 -3.20
CA ALA A 105 -7.99 -25.99 -2.32
C ALA A 105 -9.45 -25.61 -2.67
N GLU A 106 -9.75 -25.43 -3.95
CA GLU A 106 -11.10 -25.15 -4.45
C GLU A 106 -12.08 -26.29 -4.11
N LEU A 107 -11.70 -27.54 -4.35
CA LEU A 107 -12.53 -28.71 -4.03
C LEU A 107 -12.79 -28.88 -2.54
N ARG A 108 -11.78 -28.58 -1.70
CA ARG A 108 -11.95 -28.58 -0.23
C ARG A 108 -12.89 -27.47 0.21
N ALA A 109 -12.77 -26.27 -0.37
CA ALA A 109 -13.66 -25.16 -0.10
C ALA A 109 -15.12 -25.46 -0.53
N ALA A 110 -15.31 -26.05 -1.72
CA ALA A 110 -16.61 -26.45 -2.22
C ALA A 110 -17.24 -27.57 -1.35
N ALA A 111 -16.48 -28.57 -0.94
CA ALA A 111 -16.94 -29.63 -0.05
C ALA A 111 -17.36 -29.10 1.32
N LEU A 112 -16.58 -28.15 1.88
CA LEU A 112 -16.91 -27.46 3.14
C LEU A 112 -18.19 -26.61 3.00
N ALA A 113 -18.34 -25.89 1.89
CA ALA A 113 -19.53 -25.11 1.59
C ALA A 113 -20.79 -25.99 1.45
N GLN A 114 -20.66 -27.13 0.77
CA GLN A 114 -21.75 -28.10 0.59
C GLN A 114 -22.15 -28.75 1.93
N THR A 115 -21.18 -29.11 2.77
CA THR A 115 -21.42 -29.64 4.13
C THR A 115 -22.12 -28.58 5.00
N ARG A 116 -21.70 -27.32 4.92
CA ARG A 116 -22.33 -26.19 5.61
C ARG A 116 -23.76 -25.93 5.11
N LYS A 117 -23.98 -25.95 3.80
CA LYS A 117 -25.32 -25.81 3.22
C LYS A 117 -26.27 -26.90 3.69
N HIS A 118 -25.83 -28.16 3.64
CA HIS A 118 -26.64 -29.31 4.10
C HIS A 118 -26.95 -29.25 5.60
N ALA A 119 -26.00 -28.77 6.41
CA ALA A 119 -26.21 -28.54 7.84
C ALA A 119 -27.18 -27.38 8.11
N LEU A 120 -27.11 -26.31 7.31
CA LEU A 120 -28.00 -25.14 7.41
C LEU A 120 -29.43 -25.50 7.02
N ASP A 121 -29.61 -26.22 5.91
CA ASP A 121 -30.92 -26.68 5.43
C ASP A 121 -31.61 -27.61 6.47
N LYS A 122 -30.81 -28.39 7.21
CA LYS A 122 -31.28 -29.27 8.27
C LYS A 122 -31.64 -28.53 9.57
N ALA A 123 -30.96 -27.41 9.85
CA ALA A 123 -31.24 -26.58 11.03
C ALA A 123 -32.44 -25.62 10.87
N THR A 124 -32.80 -25.30 9.62
CA THR A 124 -33.93 -24.43 9.28
C THR A 124 -35.25 -25.20 9.00
N ALA A 125 -35.22 -26.53 9.00
CA ALA A 125 -36.43 -27.34 8.84
C ALA A 125 -37.35 -27.19 10.07
N PRO A 126 -38.67 -27.02 9.87
CA PRO A 126 -39.61 -26.94 10.99
C PRO A 126 -39.59 -28.23 11.86
N GLU A 127 -39.74 -28.10 13.17
CA GLU A 127 -39.63 -29.18 14.17
C GLU A 127 -40.61 -30.37 14.02
N SER A 128 -41.45 -30.42 12.98
CA SER A 128 -42.47 -31.42 12.81
C SER A 128 -42.11 -32.65 11.99
N TYR A 129 -40.85 -32.79 11.50
CA TYR A 129 -40.48 -33.95 10.70
C TYR A 129 -39.55 -34.90 11.46
N VAL A 130 -40.16 -35.92 12.15
CA VAL A 130 -39.46 -37.10 12.68
C VAL A 130 -39.69 -38.25 11.70
N PRO A 131 -38.68 -38.76 10.98
CA PRO A 131 -38.83 -39.96 10.17
C PRO A 131 -38.96 -41.18 11.08
N SER A 132 -40.12 -41.82 11.06
CA SER A 132 -40.36 -43.12 11.72
C SER A 132 -39.55 -44.19 11.00
N GLY A 133 -38.53 -44.79 11.63
CA GLY A 133 -37.84 -45.96 11.10
C GLY A 133 -36.31 -46.02 11.23
N ALA A 134 -35.68 -45.12 11.96
CA ALA A 134 -34.22 -45.17 12.14
C ALA A 134 -33.80 -46.22 13.13
N LYS A 135 -32.96 -47.20 12.69
CA LYS A 135 -32.25 -48.16 13.56
C LYS A 135 -31.33 -47.41 14.54
N PRO A 136 -31.14 -47.91 15.80
CA PRO A 136 -30.28 -47.23 16.76
C PRO A 136 -28.81 -47.21 16.27
N ARG A 137 -28.24 -46.02 16.25
CA ARG A 137 -26.86 -45.75 15.82
C ARG A 137 -25.87 -46.04 16.97
N PRO A 138 -24.61 -46.48 16.68
CA PRO A 138 -23.61 -46.71 17.71
C PRO A 138 -23.29 -45.47 18.53
N GLN A 139 -23.08 -45.58 19.83
CA GLN A 139 -22.84 -44.47 20.78
C GLN A 139 -21.74 -43.45 20.34
N LYS A 140 -20.75 -43.90 19.57
CA LYS A 140 -19.68 -43.03 19.05
C LYS A 140 -20.15 -42.04 17.97
N GLN A 141 -21.17 -42.42 17.22
CA GLN A 141 -21.77 -41.59 16.14
C GLN A 141 -22.74 -40.55 16.72
N LEU A 142 -23.42 -40.86 17.81
CA LEU A 142 -24.29 -39.93 18.56
C LEU A 142 -23.48 -38.77 19.14
N ARG A 143 -22.28 -39.00 19.68
CA ARG A 143 -21.38 -37.95 20.20
C ARG A 143 -20.89 -36.99 19.09
N LEU A 144 -20.61 -37.50 17.90
CA LEU A 144 -20.23 -36.66 16.74
C LEU A 144 -21.40 -35.82 16.27
N ASP A 145 -22.60 -36.38 16.21
CA ASP A 145 -23.81 -35.66 15.79
C ASP A 145 -24.24 -34.62 16.84
N GLU A 146 -24.10 -34.89 18.13
CA GLU A 146 -24.37 -33.91 19.20
C GLU A 146 -23.36 -32.75 19.19
N ASN A 147 -22.06 -33.02 19.01
CA ASN A 147 -21.06 -31.99 18.89
C ASN A 147 -21.25 -31.16 17.63
N SER A 148 -21.65 -31.77 16.51
CA SER A 148 -21.98 -31.07 15.27
C SER A 148 -23.21 -30.17 15.43
N ALA A 149 -24.26 -30.65 16.13
CA ALA A 149 -25.45 -29.87 16.41
C ALA A 149 -25.18 -28.69 17.38
N LYS A 150 -24.37 -28.91 18.43
CA LYS A 150 -23.94 -27.84 19.35
C LYS A 150 -23.10 -26.80 18.64
N ASN A 151 -22.14 -27.22 17.81
CA ASN A 151 -21.32 -26.30 17.01
C ASN A 151 -22.17 -25.50 16.02
N LEU A 152 -23.16 -26.14 15.38
CA LEU A 152 -24.06 -25.45 14.48
C LEU A 152 -24.90 -24.41 15.22
N LYS A 153 -25.46 -24.78 16.38
CA LYS A 153 -26.24 -23.84 17.21
C LYS A 153 -25.38 -22.63 17.62
N ALA A 154 -24.17 -22.85 18.12
CA ALA A 154 -23.24 -21.77 18.49
C ALA A 154 -22.92 -20.85 17.30
N THR A 155 -22.71 -21.43 16.11
CA THR A 155 -22.45 -20.68 14.88
C THR A 155 -23.67 -19.82 14.48
N VAL A 156 -24.87 -20.38 14.57
CA VAL A 156 -26.12 -19.65 14.24
C VAL A 156 -26.39 -18.55 15.25
N ASP A 157 -26.20 -18.81 16.54
CA ASP A 157 -26.42 -17.81 17.59
C ASP A 157 -25.40 -16.67 17.49
N LEU A 158 -24.13 -16.97 17.17
CA LEU A 158 -23.10 -15.97 16.88
C LEU A 158 -23.48 -15.12 15.65
N ALA A 159 -23.94 -15.76 14.56
CA ALA A 159 -24.38 -15.06 13.35
C ALA A 159 -25.57 -14.13 13.64
N ARG A 160 -26.55 -14.58 14.42
CA ARG A 160 -27.69 -13.75 14.88
C ARG A 160 -27.21 -12.54 15.67
N GLY A 161 -26.22 -12.71 16.55
CA GLY A 161 -25.60 -11.62 17.29
C GLY A 161 -24.99 -10.57 16.34
N PHE A 162 -24.25 -11.01 15.32
CA PHE A 162 -23.68 -10.12 14.30
C PHE A 162 -24.77 -9.35 13.52
N TYR A 163 -25.83 -10.05 13.08
CA TYR A 163 -26.92 -9.42 12.34
C TYR A 163 -27.66 -8.40 13.19
N SER A 164 -27.99 -8.74 14.45
CA SER A 164 -28.74 -7.85 15.34
C SER A 164 -27.92 -6.62 15.79
N ALA A 165 -26.61 -6.77 15.92
CA ALA A 165 -25.71 -5.68 16.33
C ALA A 165 -25.16 -4.87 15.14
N GLY A 166 -25.49 -5.24 13.89
CA GLY A 166 -24.96 -4.60 12.69
C GLY A 166 -23.45 -4.76 12.53
N ILE A 167 -22.85 -5.84 13.08
CA ILE A 167 -21.41 -6.08 13.00
C ILE A 167 -21.08 -6.70 11.65
N ALA A 168 -20.16 -6.08 10.92
CA ALA A 168 -19.73 -6.57 9.61
C ALA A 168 -19.09 -7.98 9.71
N PRO A 169 -19.50 -8.96 8.89
CA PRO A 169 -19.04 -10.35 9.00
C PRO A 169 -17.52 -10.54 8.84
N HIS A 170 -16.84 -9.66 8.11
CA HIS A 170 -15.39 -9.73 7.93
C HIS A 170 -14.60 -9.59 9.24
N VAL A 171 -15.19 -9.02 10.29
CA VAL A 171 -14.57 -8.93 11.63
C VAL A 171 -14.18 -10.32 12.17
N LEU A 172 -14.87 -11.40 11.73
CA LEU A 172 -14.51 -12.79 12.06
C LEU A 172 -13.18 -13.27 11.44
N THR A 173 -12.58 -12.50 10.51
CA THR A 173 -11.23 -12.78 9.99
C THR A 173 -10.14 -12.31 10.95
N ASN A 174 -10.45 -11.43 11.90
CA ASN A 174 -9.50 -10.92 12.88
C ASN A 174 -8.99 -12.06 13.78
N LYS A 175 -7.66 -12.23 13.82
CA LYS A 175 -7.00 -13.33 14.54
C LYS A 175 -7.24 -13.29 16.06
N LEU A 176 -7.23 -12.08 16.64
CA LEU A 176 -7.42 -11.89 18.10
C LEU A 176 -8.87 -12.19 18.50
N LEU A 177 -9.86 -11.75 17.70
CA LEU A 177 -11.27 -12.09 17.96
C LEU A 177 -11.47 -13.60 17.87
N ARG A 178 -10.93 -14.25 16.85
CA ARG A 178 -11.01 -15.73 16.73
C ARG A 178 -10.38 -16.44 17.91
N ARG A 179 -9.21 -15.98 18.37
CA ARG A 179 -8.56 -16.50 19.57
C ARG A 179 -9.42 -16.30 20.81
N GLY A 180 -10.03 -15.11 20.96
CA GLY A 180 -10.97 -14.82 22.04
C GLY A 180 -12.17 -15.74 22.06
N LEU A 181 -12.81 -15.99 20.90
CA LEU A 181 -13.93 -16.95 20.78
C LEU A 181 -13.53 -18.37 21.16
N LEU A 182 -12.32 -18.81 20.77
CA LEU A 182 -11.80 -20.12 21.19
C LEU A 182 -11.54 -20.20 22.70
N SER A 183 -11.03 -19.11 23.30
CA SER A 183 -10.82 -19.03 24.76
C SER A 183 -12.14 -19.06 25.53
N VAL A 184 -13.17 -18.39 25.05
CA VAL A 184 -14.54 -18.45 25.60
C VAL A 184 -15.10 -19.86 25.52
N ALA A 185 -14.95 -20.53 24.37
CA ALA A 185 -15.38 -21.92 24.21
C ALA A 185 -14.65 -22.88 25.16
N ALA A 186 -13.37 -22.63 25.43
CA ALA A 186 -12.57 -23.42 26.37
C ALA A 186 -12.93 -23.15 27.84
N ALA A 187 -13.33 -21.92 28.20
CA ALA A 187 -13.80 -21.55 29.55
C ALA A 187 -15.13 -22.22 29.92
N GLY A 188 -15.96 -22.55 28.93
CA GLY A 188 -17.19 -23.31 29.16
C GLY A 188 -18.38 -22.47 29.61
N ALA A 189 -19.37 -23.14 30.21
CA ALA A 189 -20.67 -22.54 30.52
C ALA A 189 -20.63 -21.53 31.70
N ASP A 190 -19.61 -21.57 32.53
CA ASP A 190 -19.46 -20.68 33.68
C ASP A 190 -18.86 -19.30 33.30
N TRP A 191 -18.45 -19.14 32.04
CA TRP A 191 -17.95 -17.85 31.57
C TRP A 191 -19.09 -16.85 31.43
N LEU A 192 -18.89 -15.67 32.01
CA LEU A 192 -19.79 -14.54 31.87
C LEU A 192 -19.17 -13.46 30.98
N PRO A 193 -19.92 -12.92 30.00
CA PRO A 193 -19.40 -11.84 29.17
C PRO A 193 -19.15 -10.59 30.01
N PRO A 194 -18.02 -9.89 29.79
CA PRO A 194 -17.74 -8.63 30.47
C PRO A 194 -18.74 -7.56 30.06
N SER A 195 -19.03 -6.64 30.96
CA SER A 195 -19.82 -5.45 30.68
C SER A 195 -19.06 -4.47 29.78
N ALA A 196 -19.77 -3.57 29.11
CA ALA A 196 -19.16 -2.51 28.30
C ALA A 196 -18.23 -1.63 29.15
N ASP A 197 -18.59 -1.34 30.41
CA ASP A 197 -17.78 -0.54 31.32
C ASP A 197 -16.49 -1.25 31.74
N GLU A 198 -16.52 -2.57 31.91
CA GLU A 198 -15.30 -3.35 32.19
C GLU A 198 -14.38 -3.34 30.98
N VAL A 199 -14.91 -3.50 29.76
CA VAL A 199 -14.13 -3.48 28.51
C VAL A 199 -13.51 -2.11 28.27
N LEU A 200 -14.27 -1.03 28.44
CA LEU A 200 -13.82 0.37 28.21
C LEU A 200 -13.18 1.03 29.43
N GLY A 201 -13.00 0.32 30.53
CA GLY A 201 -12.42 0.80 31.77
C GLY A 201 -11.17 -0.01 32.18
N PRO A 202 -11.31 -0.92 33.18
CA PRO A 202 -10.15 -1.63 33.73
C PRO A 202 -9.44 -2.50 32.70
N LEU A 203 -10.15 -3.22 31.85
CA LEU A 203 -9.53 -4.10 30.82
C LEU A 203 -8.77 -3.27 29.76
N LEU A 204 -9.35 -2.14 29.32
CA LEU A 204 -8.67 -1.22 28.40
C LEU A 204 -7.37 -0.68 29.00
N ASN A 205 -7.39 -0.25 30.27
CA ASN A 205 -6.22 0.28 30.94
C ASN A 205 -5.13 -0.77 31.14
N GLN A 206 -5.51 -1.97 31.55
CA GLN A 206 -4.59 -3.10 31.74
C GLN A 206 -3.92 -3.49 30.43
N GLU A 207 -4.70 -3.64 29.36
CA GLU A 207 -4.18 -4.03 28.06
C GLU A 207 -3.30 -2.94 27.44
N HIS A 208 -3.70 -1.67 27.58
CA HIS A 208 -2.88 -0.53 27.15
C HIS A 208 -1.51 -0.53 27.85
N ALA A 209 -1.48 -0.72 29.18
CA ALA A 209 -0.21 -0.78 29.93
C ALA A 209 0.66 -1.97 29.49
N ARG A 210 0.05 -3.15 29.28
CA ARG A 210 0.74 -4.35 28.78
C ARG A 210 1.38 -4.14 27.42
N VAL A 211 0.60 -3.61 26.46
CA VAL A 211 1.07 -3.37 25.09
C VAL A 211 2.15 -2.29 25.09
N LYS A 212 1.97 -1.22 25.87
CA LYS A 212 2.97 -0.14 25.99
C LYS A 212 4.31 -0.68 26.49
N ALA A 213 4.32 -1.50 27.54
CA ALA A 213 5.55 -2.13 28.04
C ALA A 213 6.21 -3.00 26.96
N ALA A 214 5.44 -3.84 26.28
CA ALA A 214 5.97 -4.72 25.23
C ALA A 214 6.54 -3.94 24.03
N ILE A 215 5.94 -2.82 23.64
CA ILE A 215 6.47 -1.94 22.59
C ILE A 215 7.78 -1.28 23.03
N THR A 216 7.87 -0.81 24.29
CA THR A 216 9.10 -0.23 24.84
C THR A 216 10.24 -1.24 24.82
N ASP A 217 10.00 -2.49 25.23
CA ASP A 217 11.00 -3.55 25.17
C ASP A 217 11.49 -3.83 23.75
N LEU A 218 10.58 -3.77 22.77
CA LEU A 218 10.93 -3.91 21.34
C LEU A 218 11.76 -2.72 20.82
N GLN A 219 11.53 -1.52 21.33
CA GLN A 219 12.28 -0.32 20.94
C GLN A 219 13.74 -0.38 21.39
N GLY A 220 14.03 -0.94 22.57
CA GLY A 220 15.39 -1.08 23.10
C GLY A 220 16.29 -2.02 22.30
N SER A 221 15.73 -3.00 21.58
CA SER A 221 16.49 -4.00 20.82
C SER A 221 16.92 -3.57 19.41
N ALA A 222 16.43 -2.44 18.89
CA ALA A 222 16.49 -2.10 17.46
C ALA A 222 17.30 -0.82 17.13
N SER A 223 18.17 -0.35 18.02
CA SER A 223 18.83 0.99 17.93
C SER A 223 19.83 1.17 16.76
N ARG A 224 20.24 0.08 16.05
CA ARG A 224 21.27 0.17 14.99
C ARG A 224 20.72 0.73 13.66
N VAL A 225 19.45 0.51 13.37
CA VAL A 225 18.79 0.92 12.12
C VAL A 225 18.00 2.20 12.36
N GLY A 226 18.09 3.14 11.41
CA GLY A 226 17.40 4.42 11.52
C GLY A 226 15.88 4.28 11.54
N ILE A 227 15.23 5.09 12.38
CA ILE A 227 13.78 5.17 12.55
C ILE A 227 13.29 6.45 11.88
N THR A 228 12.15 6.36 11.21
CA THR A 228 11.41 7.53 10.75
C THR A 228 10.28 7.85 11.72
N LEU A 229 10.29 9.06 12.29
CA LEU A 229 9.12 9.62 12.96
C LEU A 229 8.22 10.23 11.91
N VAL A 230 6.95 9.86 11.91
CA VAL A 230 5.94 10.40 11.01
C VAL A 230 4.85 11.10 11.81
N GLY A 231 4.46 12.28 11.35
CA GLY A 231 3.42 13.07 11.99
C GLY A 231 2.45 13.64 10.97
N ASP A 232 1.16 13.59 11.31
CA ASP A 232 0.10 14.17 10.49
C ASP A 232 -1.00 14.77 11.35
N GLY A 233 -1.57 15.87 10.86
CA GLY A 233 -2.59 16.62 11.57
C GLY A 233 -3.95 16.52 10.90
N ALA A 234 -4.98 16.09 11.66
CA ALA A 234 -6.35 16.06 11.18
C ALA A 234 -7.32 16.72 12.17
N THR A 235 -8.59 16.74 11.77
CA THR A 235 -9.69 17.13 12.65
C THR A 235 -10.62 15.92 12.79
N ASN A 236 -10.91 15.50 14.02
CA ASN A 236 -11.81 14.37 14.28
C ASN A 236 -13.29 14.78 14.11
N VAL A 237 -14.21 13.81 14.22
CA VAL A 237 -15.66 14.01 14.11
C VAL A 237 -16.21 15.01 15.13
N ASN A 238 -15.56 15.17 16.28
CA ASN A 238 -15.91 16.16 17.31
C ASN A 238 -15.29 17.56 17.02
N ARG A 239 -14.73 17.76 15.85
CA ARG A 239 -14.04 19.00 15.41
C ARG A 239 -12.82 19.36 16.28
N GLN A 240 -12.19 18.38 16.92
CA GLN A 240 -10.95 18.58 17.67
C GLN A 240 -9.78 18.44 16.70
N PRO A 241 -8.88 19.43 16.62
CA PRO A 241 -7.63 19.30 15.88
C PRO A 241 -6.70 18.31 16.60
N ILE A 242 -6.21 17.33 15.89
CA ILE A 242 -5.35 16.25 16.40
C ILE A 242 -4.01 16.28 15.67
N LEU A 243 -2.95 15.89 16.39
CA LEU A 243 -1.65 15.55 15.79
C LEU A 243 -1.34 14.09 16.11
N ASN A 244 -1.33 13.23 15.11
CA ASN A 244 -0.88 11.84 15.22
C ASN A 244 0.63 11.76 15.08
N VAL A 245 1.29 11.01 15.97
CA VAL A 245 2.73 10.74 15.92
C VAL A 245 2.97 9.24 15.99
N LEU A 246 3.71 8.73 15.00
CA LEU A 246 4.03 7.32 14.86
C LEU A 246 5.52 7.16 14.53
N PHE A 247 6.06 5.97 14.82
CA PHE A 247 7.36 5.54 14.28
C PHE A 247 7.17 4.52 13.18
N VAL A 248 7.95 4.66 12.11
CA VAL A 248 8.10 3.65 11.07
C VAL A 248 9.49 3.02 11.20
N ARG A 249 9.52 1.72 11.38
CA ARG A 249 10.71 0.92 11.59
C ARG A 249 10.63 -0.37 10.78
N GLY A 250 11.37 -0.47 9.69
CA GLY A 250 11.21 -1.59 8.77
C GLY A 250 9.79 -1.65 8.23
N ASN A 251 9.14 -2.81 8.39
CA ASN A 251 7.73 -3.02 8.01
C ASN A 251 6.74 -2.75 9.15
N ARG A 252 7.18 -2.15 10.26
CA ARG A 252 6.34 -1.86 11.43
C ARG A 252 6.00 -0.39 11.51
N VAL A 253 4.76 -0.14 11.85
CA VAL A 253 4.22 1.18 12.18
C VAL A 253 3.81 1.17 13.64
N GLU A 254 4.55 1.88 14.47
CA GLU A 254 4.33 1.96 15.92
C GLU A 254 3.58 3.26 16.24
N PHE A 255 2.35 3.16 16.69
CA PHE A 255 1.62 4.34 17.16
C PHE A 255 2.16 4.80 18.50
N VAL A 256 2.55 6.08 18.58
CA VAL A 256 3.10 6.68 19.81
C VAL A 256 2.01 7.39 20.58
N LYS A 257 1.37 8.38 19.95
CA LYS A 257 0.29 9.14 20.54
C LYS A 257 -0.56 9.87 19.50
N ALA A 258 -1.75 10.28 19.91
CA ALA A 258 -2.54 11.30 19.25
C ALA A 258 -2.72 12.48 20.22
N GLN A 259 -2.20 13.64 19.86
CA GLN A 259 -2.27 14.84 20.68
C GLN A 259 -3.52 15.64 20.34
N ASP A 260 -4.40 15.88 21.32
CA ASP A 260 -5.48 16.87 21.17
C ASP A 260 -4.89 18.29 21.24
N CYS A 261 -5.03 19.05 20.17
CA CYS A 261 -4.52 20.40 20.02
C CYS A 261 -5.58 21.49 20.28
N SER A 262 -6.79 21.13 20.77
CA SER A 262 -7.95 22.04 20.89
C SER A 262 -7.69 23.26 21.78
N GLY A 263 -6.85 23.15 22.79
CA GLY A 263 -6.50 24.24 23.71
C GLY A 263 -5.29 25.08 23.30
N HIS A 264 -4.69 24.82 22.14
CA HIS A 264 -3.42 25.41 21.75
C HIS A 264 -3.49 26.07 20.38
N VAL A 265 -2.70 27.14 20.19
CA VAL A 265 -2.45 27.66 18.85
C VAL A 265 -1.49 26.67 18.16
N LYS A 266 -2.00 25.93 17.17
CA LYS A 266 -1.21 24.97 16.40
C LYS A 266 -0.21 25.72 15.49
N ASN A 267 0.89 26.19 16.10
CA ASN A 267 2.01 26.83 15.41
C ASN A 267 3.22 25.91 15.35
N GLY A 268 4.26 26.32 14.61
CA GLY A 268 5.48 25.52 14.45
C GLY A 268 6.19 25.23 15.77
N ARG A 269 6.14 26.11 16.75
CA ARG A 269 6.76 25.91 18.05
C ARG A 269 6.07 24.80 18.85
N PHE A 270 4.74 24.84 18.93
CA PHE A 270 3.96 23.81 19.62
C PHE A 270 4.21 22.42 19.02
N ILE A 271 4.21 22.33 17.67
CA ILE A 271 4.47 21.06 16.97
C ILE A 271 5.91 20.59 17.23
N ALA A 272 6.89 21.51 17.19
CA ALA A 272 8.27 21.17 17.44
C ALA A 272 8.48 20.63 18.86
N ASP A 273 7.96 21.33 19.88
CA ASP A 273 8.09 20.92 21.27
C ASP A 273 7.49 19.52 21.49
N ASP A 274 6.30 19.24 20.90
CA ASP A 274 5.62 17.95 20.98
C ASP A 274 6.42 16.79 20.35
N VAL A 275 7.02 17.03 19.19
CA VAL A 275 7.86 16.04 18.48
C VAL A 275 9.19 15.83 19.23
N ILE A 276 9.83 16.90 19.70
CA ILE A 276 11.08 16.83 20.47
C ILE A 276 10.88 16.02 21.76
N ASP A 277 9.76 16.22 22.46
CA ASP A 277 9.44 15.48 23.68
C ASP A 277 9.29 13.97 23.39
N VAL A 278 8.65 13.60 22.26
CA VAL A 278 8.54 12.20 21.83
C VAL A 278 9.90 11.61 21.54
N ILE A 279 10.77 12.33 20.83
CA ILE A 279 12.12 11.84 20.48
C ILE A 279 12.97 11.66 21.75
N LYS A 280 12.97 12.65 22.65
CA LYS A 280 13.75 12.62 23.88
C LYS A 280 13.28 11.60 24.93
N ALA A 281 12.04 11.13 24.80
CA ALA A 281 11.49 10.08 25.65
C ALA A 281 11.96 8.66 25.30
N LEU A 282 12.64 8.48 24.16
CA LEU A 282 13.24 7.20 23.77
C LEU A 282 14.52 6.92 24.55
N ASP A 283 14.81 5.66 24.82
CA ASP A 283 16.08 5.22 25.43
C ASP A 283 17.30 5.61 24.57
N ASP A 284 17.16 5.56 23.25
CA ASP A 284 18.12 6.06 22.28
C ASP A 284 17.47 7.09 21.34
N PRO A 285 17.44 8.39 21.70
CA PRO A 285 16.90 9.44 20.85
C PRO A 285 17.58 9.54 19.49
N GLN A 286 18.86 9.16 19.39
CA GLN A 286 19.63 9.22 18.15
C GLN A 286 19.18 8.16 17.13
N SER A 287 18.42 7.15 17.54
CA SER A 287 17.82 6.18 16.61
C SER A 287 16.84 6.83 15.63
N VAL A 288 16.18 7.94 16.02
CA VAL A 288 15.34 8.73 15.11
C VAL A 288 16.25 9.53 14.18
N VAL A 289 16.19 9.21 12.89
CA VAL A 289 17.05 9.79 11.85
C VAL A 289 16.30 10.76 10.96
N LEU A 290 15.02 10.49 10.71
CA LEU A 290 14.18 11.26 9.80
C LEU A 290 12.84 11.59 10.48
N VAL A 291 12.42 12.84 10.33
CA VAL A 291 11.07 13.30 10.70
C VAL A 291 10.34 13.70 9.44
N LEU A 292 9.26 13.00 9.12
CA LEU A 292 8.40 13.29 7.97
C LEU A 292 7.06 13.83 8.46
N MET A 293 6.71 14.99 7.98
CA MET A 293 5.44 15.64 8.30
C MET A 293 4.86 16.35 7.09
N ASP A 294 3.56 16.66 7.15
CA ASP A 294 2.94 17.50 6.13
C ASP A 294 3.58 18.90 6.10
N ASN A 295 3.57 19.50 4.93
CA ASN A 295 4.17 20.81 4.66
C ASN A 295 3.59 21.94 5.53
N ALA A 296 2.35 21.84 5.97
CA ALA A 296 1.75 22.78 6.91
C ALA A 296 2.57 22.94 8.21
N THR A 297 3.42 21.96 8.55
CA THR A 297 4.27 21.92 9.73
C THR A 297 5.71 22.41 9.50
N ARG A 298 6.05 22.86 8.27
CA ARG A 298 7.43 23.21 7.88
C ARG A 298 8.11 24.22 8.80
N SER A 299 7.34 25.09 9.45
CA SER A 299 7.87 26.06 10.43
C SER A 299 8.39 25.38 11.71
N ALA A 300 8.06 24.12 11.98
CA ALA A 300 8.57 23.34 13.11
C ALA A 300 9.97 22.75 12.83
N TRP A 301 10.31 22.43 11.58
CA TRP A 301 11.50 21.69 11.21
C TRP A 301 12.82 22.29 11.69
N PRO A 302 13.09 23.61 11.48
CA PRO A 302 14.32 24.22 11.99
C PRO A 302 14.45 24.13 13.51
N LEU A 303 13.33 24.15 14.24
CA LEU A 303 13.32 24.03 15.70
C LEU A 303 13.64 22.60 16.15
N ILE A 304 13.10 21.62 15.43
CA ILE A 304 13.37 20.19 15.69
C ILE A 304 14.84 19.88 15.39
N GLU A 305 15.37 20.31 14.23
CA GLU A 305 16.77 20.09 13.85
C GLU A 305 17.76 20.81 14.77
N ALA A 306 17.42 21.99 15.28
CA ALA A 306 18.23 22.69 16.26
C ALA A 306 18.30 21.95 17.59
N ALA A 307 17.18 21.32 18.02
CA ALA A 307 17.13 20.57 19.28
C ALA A 307 17.70 19.14 19.14
N CYS A 308 17.69 18.60 17.93
CA CYS A 308 18.13 17.23 17.58
C CYS A 308 19.02 17.27 16.33
N PRO A 309 20.27 17.77 16.41
CA PRO A 309 21.10 18.06 15.24
C PRO A 309 21.49 16.82 14.41
N TRP A 310 21.33 15.62 14.96
CA TRP A 310 21.65 14.35 14.29
C TRP A 310 20.58 13.86 13.32
N LEU A 311 19.39 14.45 13.33
CA LEU A 311 18.27 14.04 12.46
C LEU A 311 18.07 14.99 11.28
N VAL A 312 17.20 14.59 10.36
CA VAL A 312 16.76 15.34 9.18
C VAL A 312 15.26 15.50 9.23
N CYS A 313 14.74 16.69 8.93
CA CYS A 313 13.32 16.90 8.70
C CYS A 313 13.04 16.99 7.20
N GLY A 314 11.94 16.40 6.76
CA GLY A 314 11.53 16.40 5.36
C GLY A 314 10.01 16.38 5.16
N PRO A 315 9.54 16.73 3.95
CA PRO A 315 8.13 16.60 3.58
C PRO A 315 7.75 15.13 3.39
N CYS A 316 6.49 14.82 3.58
CA CYS A 316 5.91 13.53 3.24
C CYS A 316 5.99 13.31 1.72
N GLY A 317 6.74 12.28 1.28
CA GLY A 317 6.96 11.98 -0.15
C GLY A 317 5.66 11.74 -0.93
N PRO A 318 4.72 10.89 -0.48
CA PRO A 318 3.40 10.73 -1.09
C PRO A 318 2.64 12.03 -1.27
N HIS A 319 2.66 12.92 -0.27
CA HIS A 319 2.04 14.23 -0.39
C HIS A 319 2.69 15.09 -1.50
N VAL A 320 4.01 15.02 -1.64
CA VAL A 320 4.73 15.71 -2.73
C VAL A 320 4.33 15.14 -4.10
N ALA A 321 4.20 13.82 -4.23
CA ALA A 321 3.76 13.19 -5.47
C ALA A 321 2.29 13.50 -5.81
N ASP A 322 1.42 13.59 -4.82
CA ASP A 322 0.03 14.02 -5.02
C ASP A 322 -0.05 15.48 -5.49
N LEU A 323 0.76 16.35 -4.90
CA LEU A 323 0.90 17.74 -5.35
C LEU A 323 1.48 17.83 -6.78
N LEU A 324 2.36 16.91 -7.20
CA LEU A 324 2.81 16.83 -8.59
C LEU A 324 1.65 16.48 -9.53
N LEU A 325 0.86 15.47 -9.19
CA LEU A 325 -0.33 15.11 -9.95
C LEU A 325 -1.34 16.26 -10.02
N GLU A 326 -1.47 17.01 -8.91
CA GLU A 326 -2.34 18.19 -8.84
C GLU A 326 -1.86 19.31 -9.76
N ASP A 327 -0.55 19.61 -9.77
CA ASP A 327 0.01 20.64 -10.65
C ASP A 327 -0.14 20.28 -12.13
N VAL A 328 0.18 19.06 -12.50
CA VAL A 328 -0.02 18.54 -13.88
C VAL A 328 -1.51 18.59 -14.24
N GLY A 329 -2.39 18.18 -13.35
CA GLY A 329 -3.84 18.21 -13.59
C GLY A 329 -4.44 19.61 -13.70
N LYS A 330 -3.77 20.65 -13.22
CA LYS A 330 -4.17 22.07 -13.39
C LYS A 330 -3.78 22.62 -14.75
N LEU A 331 -2.88 21.98 -15.49
CA LEU A 331 -2.53 22.40 -16.85
C LEU A 331 -3.78 22.39 -17.74
N PRO A 332 -3.91 23.36 -18.67
CA PRO A 332 -5.13 23.54 -19.46
C PRO A 332 -5.60 22.27 -20.17
N PHE A 333 -4.67 21.50 -20.72
CA PHE A 333 -4.94 20.23 -21.38
C PHE A 333 -5.65 19.24 -20.45
N PHE A 334 -5.06 18.94 -19.28
CA PHE A 334 -5.61 17.98 -18.32
C PHE A 334 -6.92 18.46 -17.72
N LYS A 335 -7.01 19.74 -17.36
CA LYS A 335 -8.23 20.32 -16.82
C LYS A 335 -9.42 20.17 -17.78
N ALA A 336 -9.19 20.43 -19.06
CA ALA A 336 -10.22 20.26 -20.09
C ALA A 336 -10.61 18.78 -20.25
N LEU A 337 -9.63 17.88 -20.30
CA LEU A 337 -9.87 16.45 -20.47
C LEU A 337 -10.61 15.83 -19.27
N PHE A 338 -10.21 16.17 -18.04
CA PHE A 338 -10.92 15.71 -16.84
C PHE A 338 -12.36 16.21 -16.80
N GLY A 339 -12.61 17.45 -17.23
CA GLY A 339 -13.97 17.96 -17.39
C GLY A 339 -14.79 17.14 -18.37
N LYS A 340 -14.24 16.83 -19.57
CA LYS A 340 -14.87 15.99 -20.58
C LYS A 340 -15.20 14.59 -20.01
N ALA A 341 -14.22 13.95 -19.33
CA ALA A 341 -14.39 12.61 -18.76
C ALA A 341 -15.40 12.60 -17.60
N GLN A 342 -15.40 13.61 -16.74
CA GLN A 342 -16.34 13.75 -15.64
C GLN A 342 -17.78 13.94 -16.15
N THR A 343 -18.00 14.85 -17.11
CA THR A 343 -19.31 15.06 -17.72
C THR A 343 -19.85 13.78 -18.33
N LEU A 344 -19.00 13.01 -19.03
CA LEU A 344 -19.37 11.70 -19.60
C LEU A 344 -19.83 10.72 -18.51
N ARG A 345 -19.06 10.58 -17.43
CA ARG A 345 -19.38 9.66 -16.32
C ARG A 345 -20.67 10.06 -15.60
N VAL A 346 -20.81 11.34 -15.25
CA VAL A 346 -22.02 11.87 -14.60
C VAL A 346 -23.25 11.63 -15.48
N PHE A 347 -23.12 11.87 -16.79
CA PHE A 347 -24.20 11.64 -17.73
C PHE A 347 -24.64 10.17 -17.78
N VAL A 348 -23.69 9.24 -17.95
CA VAL A 348 -23.99 7.80 -18.02
C VAL A 348 -24.63 7.32 -16.72
N ARG A 349 -24.12 7.72 -15.56
CA ARG A 349 -24.66 7.32 -14.25
C ARG A 349 -26.00 7.98 -13.92
N GLY A 350 -26.21 9.20 -14.36
CA GLY A 350 -27.44 9.97 -14.09
C GLY A 350 -28.67 9.54 -14.91
N HIS A 351 -28.48 8.80 -16.00
CA HIS A 351 -29.57 8.43 -16.89
C HIS A 351 -29.80 6.91 -16.90
N THR A 352 -30.87 6.44 -16.25
CA THR A 352 -31.16 5.01 -16.01
C THR A 352 -31.11 4.16 -17.27
N HIS A 353 -31.62 4.63 -18.42
CA HIS A 353 -31.60 3.89 -19.68
C HIS A 353 -30.18 3.80 -20.29
N VAL A 354 -29.37 4.85 -20.14
CA VAL A 354 -27.97 4.86 -20.57
C VAL A 354 -27.15 3.93 -19.68
N LEU A 355 -27.33 4.04 -18.37
CA LEU A 355 -26.64 3.20 -17.39
C LEU A 355 -26.98 1.70 -17.58
N ALA A 356 -28.24 1.37 -17.85
CA ALA A 356 -28.63 0.00 -18.11
C ALA A 356 -27.94 -0.56 -19.36
N ALA A 357 -27.98 0.18 -20.48
CA ALA A 357 -27.30 -0.23 -21.71
C ALA A 357 -25.77 -0.31 -21.54
N TYR A 358 -25.17 0.57 -20.74
CA TYR A 358 -23.76 0.51 -20.40
C TYR A 358 -23.42 -0.76 -19.61
N ARG A 359 -24.23 -1.10 -18.60
CA ARG A 359 -24.04 -2.29 -17.76
C ARG A 359 -24.15 -3.61 -18.52
N ASP A 360 -24.88 -3.65 -19.61
CA ASP A 360 -24.97 -4.85 -20.46
C ASP A 360 -23.65 -5.17 -21.19
N VAL A 361 -22.79 -4.18 -21.40
CA VAL A 361 -21.56 -4.32 -22.21
C VAL A 361 -20.28 -3.88 -21.50
N MET A 362 -20.37 -3.36 -20.28
CA MET A 362 -19.21 -2.85 -19.54
C MET A 362 -18.22 -3.93 -19.11
N LYS A 363 -16.96 -3.55 -18.97
CA LYS A 363 -15.93 -4.35 -18.28
C LYS A 363 -15.93 -4.09 -16.76
N SER A 364 -16.20 -2.84 -16.36
CA SER A 364 -16.28 -2.42 -14.96
C SER A 364 -17.24 -1.23 -14.81
N GLU A 365 -17.79 -1.00 -13.62
CA GLU A 365 -18.59 0.21 -13.34
C GLU A 365 -17.75 1.46 -13.53
N LEU A 366 -18.39 2.55 -14.02
CA LEU A 366 -17.74 3.86 -14.06
C LEU A 366 -17.59 4.39 -12.63
N SER A 367 -16.35 4.52 -12.18
CA SER A 367 -16.04 4.97 -10.82
C SER A 367 -16.45 6.43 -10.60
N ASN A 368 -16.98 6.74 -9.40
CA ASN A 368 -17.00 8.11 -8.92
C ASN A 368 -15.56 8.52 -8.60
N THR A 369 -15.15 9.68 -9.09
CA THR A 369 -13.89 10.28 -8.66
C THR A 369 -14.20 11.21 -7.49
N GLY A 370 -13.75 10.81 -6.31
CA GLY A 370 -13.76 11.70 -5.15
C GLY A 370 -12.83 12.91 -5.36
N ALA A 371 -13.22 14.02 -4.76
CA ALA A 371 -12.54 15.30 -4.98
C ALA A 371 -11.24 15.47 -4.15
N THR A 372 -10.86 14.51 -3.31
CA THR A 372 -9.87 14.71 -2.25
C THR A 372 -8.43 14.39 -2.62
N ARG A 373 -8.20 13.50 -3.60
CA ARG A 373 -6.85 13.19 -4.09
C ARG A 373 -6.83 13.21 -5.61
N PHE A 374 -5.82 13.86 -6.16
CA PHE A 374 -5.68 14.00 -7.62
C PHE A 374 -5.53 12.64 -8.33
N CYS A 375 -4.95 11.65 -7.65
CA CYS A 375 -4.85 10.27 -8.13
C CYS A 375 -6.22 9.68 -8.53
N THR A 376 -7.34 10.14 -7.93
CA THR A 376 -8.69 9.66 -8.30
C THR A 376 -9.09 10.06 -9.71
N ASN A 377 -8.65 11.23 -10.20
CA ASN A 377 -8.88 11.65 -11.58
C ASN A 377 -8.16 10.74 -12.59
N VAL A 378 -6.92 10.33 -12.25
CA VAL A 378 -6.14 9.37 -13.06
C VAL A 378 -6.84 8.02 -13.14
N ILE A 379 -7.30 7.51 -12.01
CA ILE A 379 -8.04 6.25 -11.93
C ILE A 379 -9.35 6.34 -12.73
N GLY A 380 -10.06 7.46 -12.59
CA GLY A 380 -11.28 7.72 -13.36
C GLY A 380 -11.04 7.79 -14.88
N LEU A 381 -9.94 8.37 -15.29
CA LEU A 381 -9.55 8.42 -16.70
C LEU A 381 -9.20 7.03 -17.23
N LYS A 382 -8.43 6.23 -16.48
CA LYS A 382 -8.14 4.83 -16.81
C LYS A 382 -9.41 3.98 -16.90
N ASN A 383 -10.33 4.18 -15.97
CA ASN A 383 -11.61 3.48 -15.98
C ASN A 383 -12.44 3.84 -17.24
N VAL A 384 -12.44 5.11 -17.65
CA VAL A 384 -13.05 5.53 -18.94
C VAL A 384 -12.34 4.86 -20.11
N ALA A 385 -11.00 4.86 -20.13
CA ALA A 385 -10.20 4.22 -21.20
C ALA A 385 -10.49 2.71 -21.30
N ALA A 386 -10.52 2.01 -20.17
CA ALA A 386 -10.80 0.56 -20.13
C ALA A 386 -12.20 0.20 -20.63
N ASN A 387 -13.14 1.12 -20.55
CA ASN A 387 -14.52 0.96 -20.99
C ASN A 387 -14.82 1.63 -22.35
N ARG A 388 -13.81 1.98 -23.15
CA ARG A 388 -13.96 2.63 -24.47
C ARG A 388 -15.01 1.94 -25.34
N GLU A 389 -14.86 0.62 -25.54
CA GLU A 389 -15.77 -0.18 -26.39
C GLU A 389 -17.21 -0.17 -25.87
N ALA A 390 -17.37 -0.28 -24.54
CA ALA A 390 -18.67 -0.24 -23.89
C ALA A 390 -19.33 1.13 -24.05
N LEU A 391 -18.59 2.22 -23.88
CA LEU A 391 -19.08 3.59 -24.05
C LEU A 391 -19.47 3.85 -25.50
N VAL A 392 -18.64 3.49 -26.48
CA VAL A 392 -18.94 3.62 -27.90
C VAL A 392 -20.21 2.83 -28.26
N SER A 393 -20.32 1.58 -27.81
CA SER A 393 -21.52 0.75 -28.03
C SER A 393 -22.77 1.36 -27.39
N THR A 394 -22.67 1.85 -26.17
CA THR A 394 -23.78 2.47 -25.41
C THR A 394 -24.35 3.70 -26.15
N PHE A 395 -23.48 4.63 -26.56
CA PHE A 395 -23.91 5.87 -27.25
C PHE A 395 -24.38 5.63 -28.69
N GLY A 396 -24.10 4.46 -29.26
CA GLY A 396 -24.63 3.99 -30.56
C GLY A 396 -25.86 3.12 -30.45
N ALA A 397 -26.27 2.68 -29.27
CA ALA A 397 -27.35 1.71 -29.09
C ALA A 397 -28.72 2.28 -29.45
N PRO A 398 -29.53 1.62 -30.32
CA PRO A 398 -30.86 2.11 -30.74
C PRO A 398 -31.81 2.37 -29.56
N ALA A 399 -31.74 1.57 -28.52
CA ALA A 399 -32.55 1.74 -27.30
C ALA A 399 -32.21 3.04 -26.56
N VAL A 400 -30.93 3.38 -26.47
CA VAL A 400 -30.45 4.63 -25.86
C VAL A 400 -30.88 5.82 -26.70
N LEU A 401 -30.69 5.76 -28.04
CA LEU A 401 -31.11 6.84 -28.96
C LEU A 401 -32.60 7.11 -28.83
N THR A 402 -33.45 6.07 -28.80
CA THR A 402 -34.91 6.19 -28.63
C THR A 402 -35.28 6.77 -27.27
N ALA A 403 -34.56 6.38 -26.20
CA ALA A 403 -34.80 6.89 -24.85
C ALA A 403 -34.43 8.36 -24.74
N MET A 404 -33.29 8.76 -25.29
CA MET A 404 -32.79 10.13 -25.28
C MET A 404 -33.63 11.06 -26.14
N ASP A 405 -34.22 10.60 -27.24
CA ASP A 405 -35.16 11.38 -28.06
C ASP A 405 -36.40 11.82 -27.28
N LYS A 406 -36.86 11.01 -26.31
CA LYS A 406 -38.01 11.33 -25.46
C LYS A 406 -37.73 12.45 -24.45
N VAL A 407 -36.49 12.60 -23.97
CA VAL A 407 -36.08 13.55 -22.95
C VAL A 407 -35.18 14.68 -23.51
N LYS A 408 -35.03 14.76 -24.83
CA LYS A 408 -34.13 15.74 -25.48
C LYS A 408 -34.41 17.20 -25.16
N GLY A 409 -35.65 17.54 -24.83
CA GLY A 409 -36.08 18.89 -24.50
C GLY A 409 -35.94 19.24 -23.02
N ASP A 410 -35.65 18.26 -22.16
CA ASP A 410 -35.53 18.47 -20.72
C ASP A 410 -34.33 19.38 -20.44
N LYS A 411 -34.50 20.31 -19.50
CA LYS A 411 -33.42 21.20 -19.07
C LYS A 411 -32.46 20.43 -18.18
N LEU A 412 -31.17 20.72 -18.30
CA LEU A 412 -30.15 20.24 -17.39
C LEU A 412 -30.36 20.84 -15.98
N THR A 413 -29.92 20.17 -14.95
CA THR A 413 -29.97 20.62 -13.56
C THR A 413 -29.27 21.97 -13.37
N GLU A 414 -29.59 22.67 -12.30
CA GLU A 414 -29.13 24.03 -12.01
C GLU A 414 -27.61 24.23 -12.23
N GLY A 415 -27.26 25.22 -13.05
CA GLY A 415 -25.88 25.64 -13.35
C GLY A 415 -25.37 25.30 -14.74
N GLU A 416 -26.03 24.42 -15.48
CA GLU A 416 -25.68 24.08 -16.86
C GLU A 416 -26.63 24.74 -17.88
N HIS A 417 -26.07 25.37 -18.90
CA HIS A 417 -26.85 25.96 -20.00
C HIS A 417 -27.06 24.89 -21.09
N GLY A 418 -28.30 24.53 -21.36
CA GLY A 418 -28.66 23.63 -22.46
C GLY A 418 -29.75 22.62 -22.11
N THR A 419 -29.91 21.65 -23.01
CA THR A 419 -30.86 20.55 -22.85
C THR A 419 -30.14 19.21 -22.80
N VAL A 420 -30.80 18.19 -22.23
CA VAL A 420 -30.30 16.78 -22.19
C VAL A 420 -29.92 16.31 -23.59
N GLY A 421 -30.72 16.63 -24.61
CA GLY A 421 -30.43 16.24 -26.00
C GLY A 421 -29.15 16.89 -26.57
N GLN A 422 -28.92 18.18 -26.24
CA GLN A 422 -27.68 18.87 -26.69
C GLN A 422 -26.45 18.24 -26.01
N LEU A 423 -26.52 17.98 -24.71
CA LEU A 423 -25.44 17.33 -23.99
C LEU A 423 -25.19 15.90 -24.50
N PHE A 424 -26.26 15.11 -24.70
CA PHE A 424 -26.14 13.75 -25.26
C PHE A 424 -25.46 13.77 -26.64
N THR A 425 -25.86 14.66 -27.54
CA THR A 425 -25.26 14.79 -28.88
C THR A 425 -23.77 15.15 -28.77
N HIS A 426 -23.42 16.07 -27.88
CA HIS A 426 -22.03 16.45 -27.65
C HIS A 426 -21.21 15.26 -27.12
N LEU A 427 -21.70 14.54 -26.13
CA LEU A 427 -21.02 13.35 -25.55
C LEU A 427 -20.93 12.21 -26.57
N GLN A 428 -21.95 12.02 -27.41
CA GLN A 428 -21.90 11.04 -28.50
C GLN A 428 -20.79 11.37 -29.50
N GLN A 429 -20.69 12.63 -29.93
CA GLN A 429 -19.61 13.10 -30.82
C GLN A 429 -18.25 12.90 -30.15
N GLN A 430 -18.13 13.25 -28.87
CA GLN A 430 -16.91 13.05 -28.09
C GLN A 430 -16.48 11.57 -28.03
N VAL A 431 -17.39 10.67 -27.67
CA VAL A 431 -17.10 9.23 -27.54
C VAL A 431 -16.78 8.58 -28.89
N MET A 432 -17.33 9.11 -30.01
CA MET A 432 -17.02 8.65 -31.37
C MET A 432 -15.75 9.25 -31.97
N SER A 433 -15.16 10.28 -31.33
CA SER A 433 -13.95 10.96 -31.80
C SER A 433 -12.70 10.20 -31.38
N ASN A 434 -11.81 9.90 -32.33
CA ASN A 434 -10.50 9.35 -32.05
C ASN A 434 -9.61 10.35 -31.29
N ASP A 435 -9.78 11.66 -31.50
CA ASP A 435 -8.97 12.67 -30.82
C ASP A 435 -9.19 12.63 -29.30
N PHE A 436 -10.45 12.45 -28.87
CA PHE A 436 -10.74 12.28 -27.45
C PHE A 436 -10.02 11.08 -26.84
N TRP A 437 -10.00 9.95 -27.54
CA TRP A 437 -9.34 8.75 -27.04
C TRP A 437 -7.82 8.85 -27.05
N ASN A 438 -7.24 9.54 -28.05
CA ASN A 438 -5.81 9.86 -28.08
C ASN A 438 -5.43 10.77 -26.88
N GLU A 439 -6.24 11.81 -26.61
CA GLU A 439 -6.05 12.66 -25.41
C GLU A 439 -6.08 11.83 -24.12
N VAL A 440 -7.01 10.87 -24.01
CA VAL A 440 -7.14 9.96 -22.84
C VAL A 440 -5.93 9.06 -22.70
N GLU A 441 -5.43 8.50 -23.81
CA GLU A 441 -4.23 7.66 -23.82
C GLU A 441 -2.99 8.43 -23.43
N TRP A 442 -2.76 9.64 -23.98
CA TRP A 442 -1.64 10.50 -23.58
C TRP A 442 -1.68 10.88 -22.11
N ALA A 443 -2.84 11.36 -21.64
CA ALA A 443 -2.98 11.74 -20.24
C ALA A 443 -2.74 10.54 -19.30
N SER A 444 -3.21 9.36 -19.68
CA SER A 444 -2.97 8.13 -18.91
C SER A 444 -1.49 7.77 -18.89
N ALA A 445 -0.81 7.80 -20.04
CA ALA A 445 0.62 7.50 -20.15
C ALA A 445 1.49 8.49 -19.34
N ILE A 446 1.13 9.79 -19.35
CA ILE A 446 1.84 10.83 -18.60
C ILE A 446 1.65 10.67 -17.07
N MET A 447 0.40 10.48 -16.64
CA MET A 447 0.10 10.51 -15.20
C MET A 447 0.37 9.18 -14.47
N LEU A 448 0.49 8.09 -15.21
CA LEU A 448 0.69 6.77 -14.64
C LEU A 448 2.04 6.61 -13.91
N PRO A 449 3.20 7.03 -14.46
CA PRO A 449 4.47 7.00 -13.74
C PRO A 449 4.42 7.74 -12.41
N MET A 450 3.76 8.91 -12.38
CA MET A 450 3.57 9.72 -11.17
C MET A 450 2.67 9.02 -10.15
N SER A 451 1.59 8.37 -10.62
CA SER A 451 0.69 7.60 -9.75
C SER A 451 1.39 6.37 -9.16
N LYS A 452 2.27 5.73 -9.92
CA LYS A 452 3.12 4.63 -9.43
C LYS A 452 4.11 5.14 -8.38
N LEU A 453 4.75 6.29 -8.61
CA LEU A 453 5.65 6.93 -7.65
C LEU A 453 4.93 7.22 -6.32
N LEU A 454 3.72 7.79 -6.37
CA LEU A 454 2.89 8.02 -5.21
C LEU A 454 2.68 6.73 -4.42
N ARG A 455 2.20 5.66 -5.07
CA ARG A 455 1.94 4.37 -4.42
C ARG A 455 3.19 3.70 -3.89
N PHE A 456 4.31 3.84 -4.58
CA PHE A 456 5.60 3.33 -4.11
C PHE A 456 5.99 3.98 -2.78
N MET A 457 5.85 5.30 -2.66
CA MET A 457 6.18 6.04 -1.44
C MET A 457 5.13 5.89 -0.32
N GLU A 458 3.90 5.43 -0.63
CA GLU A 458 2.85 5.14 0.37
C GLU A 458 3.11 3.88 1.20
N GLN A 459 4.10 3.07 0.84
CA GLN A 459 4.40 1.83 1.53
C GLN A 459 4.97 2.08 2.93
N ASP A 460 4.54 1.29 3.92
CA ASP A 460 5.14 1.25 5.26
C ASP A 460 6.43 0.43 5.23
N ALA A 461 7.44 0.94 4.53
CA ALA A 461 8.69 0.26 4.27
C ALA A 461 9.84 1.29 4.16
N PRO A 462 11.10 0.89 4.36
CA PRO A 462 12.26 1.76 4.20
C PRO A 462 12.56 2.02 2.72
N THR A 463 11.75 2.86 2.09
CA THR A 463 11.80 3.17 0.65
C THR A 463 12.53 4.48 0.32
N ALA A 464 12.98 5.25 1.32
CA ALA A 464 13.60 6.56 1.09
C ALA A 464 14.86 6.49 0.18
N SER A 465 15.63 5.40 0.23
CA SER A 465 16.81 5.19 -0.62
C SER A 465 16.49 5.06 -2.11
N LYS A 466 15.26 4.67 -2.44
CA LYS A 466 14.82 4.44 -3.82
C LYS A 466 14.18 5.69 -4.46
N VAL A 467 13.81 6.69 -3.66
CA VAL A 467 13.03 7.86 -4.13
C VAL A 467 13.80 8.65 -5.20
N TYR A 468 15.12 8.84 -5.03
CA TYR A 468 15.94 9.54 -6.01
C TYR A 468 15.82 8.89 -7.40
N HIS A 469 16.06 7.58 -7.47
CA HIS A 469 15.98 6.82 -8.71
C HIS A 469 14.57 6.76 -9.28
N ALA A 470 13.57 6.55 -8.43
CA ALA A 470 12.17 6.50 -8.83
C ALA A 470 11.71 7.82 -9.47
N TRP A 471 12.14 8.96 -8.91
CA TRP A 471 11.84 10.27 -9.48
C TRP A 471 12.50 10.50 -10.84
N PHE A 472 13.76 10.07 -10.98
CA PHE A 472 14.47 10.09 -12.25
C PHE A 472 13.75 9.24 -13.32
N LEU A 473 13.28 8.03 -12.97
CA LEU A 473 12.53 7.19 -13.90
C LEU A 473 11.21 7.82 -14.34
N VAL A 474 10.52 8.55 -13.45
CA VAL A 474 9.31 9.30 -13.82
C VAL A 474 9.64 10.39 -14.83
N GLN A 475 10.73 11.13 -14.63
CA GLN A 475 11.17 12.14 -15.57
C GLN A 475 11.51 11.55 -16.94
N SER A 476 12.36 10.51 -16.97
CA SER A 476 12.76 9.82 -18.21
C SER A 476 11.55 9.25 -18.97
N ALA A 477 10.60 8.64 -18.23
CA ALA A 477 9.39 8.12 -18.86
C ALA A 477 8.56 9.19 -19.58
N ILE A 478 8.54 10.42 -19.04
CA ILE A 478 7.83 11.55 -19.66
C ILE A 478 8.61 12.06 -20.88
N GLU A 479 9.94 12.14 -20.78
CA GLU A 479 10.80 12.57 -21.89
C GLU A 479 10.71 11.63 -23.10
N GLU A 480 10.62 10.31 -22.85
CA GLU A 480 10.55 9.26 -23.85
C GLU A 480 9.17 9.08 -24.49
N LEU A 481 8.09 9.70 -23.96
CA LEU A 481 6.74 9.55 -24.53
C LEU A 481 6.69 10.06 -25.98
N GLU A 482 6.25 9.19 -26.89
CA GLU A 482 6.02 9.55 -28.28
C GLU A 482 4.63 10.14 -28.52
N GLY A 483 4.50 11.01 -29.50
CA GLY A 483 3.22 11.58 -29.94
C GLY A 483 2.65 12.68 -29.04
N VAL A 484 3.23 12.94 -27.88
CA VAL A 484 2.84 14.05 -26.98
C VAL A 484 3.51 15.35 -27.46
N PRO A 485 2.78 16.48 -27.54
CA PRO A 485 3.36 17.76 -27.95
C PRO A 485 4.52 18.21 -27.05
N ASP A 486 5.62 18.67 -27.64
CA ASP A 486 6.83 19.07 -26.92
C ASP A 486 6.60 20.18 -25.88
N ASP A 487 5.71 21.13 -26.20
CA ASP A 487 5.38 22.20 -25.26
C ASP A 487 4.67 21.67 -24.02
N LEU A 488 3.75 20.71 -24.19
CA LEU A 488 3.10 20.04 -23.07
C LEU A 488 4.11 19.23 -22.23
N LYS A 489 5.04 18.51 -22.88
CA LYS A 489 6.13 17.82 -22.16
C LYS A 489 6.96 18.79 -21.32
N LYS A 490 7.33 19.95 -21.87
CA LYS A 490 8.10 20.98 -21.15
C LYS A 490 7.35 21.50 -19.91
N GLU A 491 6.04 21.78 -20.04
CA GLU A 491 5.21 22.21 -18.90
C GLU A 491 5.16 21.14 -17.82
N ILE A 492 5.01 19.86 -18.18
CA ILE A 492 4.98 18.74 -17.25
C ILE A 492 6.33 18.57 -16.55
N LEU A 493 7.43 18.58 -17.31
CA LEU A 493 8.79 18.45 -16.75
C LEU A 493 9.13 19.62 -15.81
N ALA A 494 8.61 20.82 -16.09
CA ALA A 494 8.73 21.95 -15.16
C ALA A 494 8.00 21.68 -13.83
N CYS A 495 6.82 21.04 -13.86
CA CYS A 495 6.12 20.62 -12.65
C CYS A 495 6.94 19.54 -11.88
N VAL A 496 7.50 18.56 -12.60
CA VAL A 496 8.36 17.51 -12.02
C VAL A 496 9.57 18.13 -11.32
N ALA A 497 10.30 19.03 -11.99
CA ALA A 497 11.47 19.69 -11.42
C ALA A 497 11.11 20.56 -10.20
N HIS A 498 10.01 21.33 -10.28
CA HIS A 498 9.54 22.16 -9.18
C HIS A 498 9.19 21.32 -7.94
N ARG A 499 8.51 20.19 -8.14
CA ARG A 499 8.14 19.30 -7.01
C ARG A 499 9.31 18.49 -6.49
N TRP A 500 10.31 18.22 -7.32
CA TRP A 500 11.58 17.64 -6.85
C TRP A 500 12.33 18.60 -5.91
N ASP A 501 12.53 19.84 -6.30
CA ASP A 501 13.19 20.86 -5.45
C ASP A 501 12.47 21.04 -4.09
N TYR A 502 11.15 20.88 -4.10
CA TYR A 502 10.31 20.98 -2.92
C TYR A 502 10.39 19.73 -2.03
N GLY A 503 10.44 18.54 -2.63
CA GLY A 503 10.35 17.24 -1.98
C GLY A 503 11.68 16.64 -1.57
N TYR A 504 12.78 17.08 -2.19
CA TYR A 504 14.10 16.53 -1.91
C TYR A 504 14.59 16.85 -0.50
N HIS A 505 15.06 15.83 0.18
CA HIS A 505 15.81 15.96 1.44
C HIS A 505 17.02 15.02 1.44
N MET A 506 17.95 15.33 2.32
CA MET A 506 19.29 14.69 2.42
C MET A 506 19.23 13.15 2.38
N ILE A 507 18.26 12.51 3.06
CA ILE A 507 18.20 11.04 3.14
C ILE A 507 17.96 10.39 1.75
N HIS A 508 17.30 11.06 0.81
CA HIS A 508 17.14 10.55 -0.56
C HIS A 508 18.49 10.39 -1.25
N GLY A 509 19.38 11.42 -1.15
CA GLY A 509 20.70 11.38 -1.75
C GLY A 509 21.63 10.39 -1.05
N VAL A 510 21.64 10.39 0.29
CA VAL A 510 22.44 9.43 1.09
C VAL A 510 22.03 7.99 0.78
N GLY A 511 20.72 7.75 0.75
CA GLY A 511 20.15 6.45 0.41
C GLY A 511 20.60 5.99 -0.98
N TYR A 512 20.52 6.86 -1.99
CA TYR A 512 20.97 6.56 -3.35
C TYR A 512 22.46 6.21 -3.43
N VAL A 513 23.32 6.88 -2.67
CA VAL A 513 24.78 6.58 -2.61
C VAL A 513 25.04 5.20 -1.99
N LEU A 514 24.28 4.82 -0.96
CA LEU A 514 24.55 3.63 -0.13
C LEU A 514 23.70 2.41 -0.48
N ASP A 515 22.63 2.58 -1.26
CA ASP A 515 21.79 1.44 -1.63
C ASP A 515 22.56 0.49 -2.58
N PRO A 516 22.66 -0.81 -2.23
CA PRO A 516 23.41 -1.78 -3.02
C PRO A 516 22.95 -1.90 -4.48
N GLU A 517 21.69 -1.61 -4.75
CA GLU A 517 21.12 -1.64 -6.09
C GLU A 517 21.74 -0.58 -7.01
N PHE A 518 22.04 0.62 -6.45
CA PHE A 518 22.60 1.74 -7.20
C PHE A 518 24.11 1.87 -7.05
N ARG A 519 24.77 0.87 -6.50
CA ARG A 519 26.21 0.90 -6.23
C ARG A 519 27.05 1.25 -7.46
N LEU A 520 26.66 0.76 -8.63
CA LEU A 520 27.39 0.98 -9.89
C LEU A 520 26.97 2.26 -10.63
N CYS A 521 25.91 2.92 -10.20
CA CYS A 521 25.46 4.19 -10.77
C CYS A 521 26.34 5.33 -10.23
N GLU A 522 26.83 6.25 -11.07
CA GLU A 522 27.56 7.42 -10.58
C GLU A 522 26.59 8.36 -9.85
N PRO A 523 26.80 8.66 -8.55
CA PRO A 523 25.88 9.53 -7.83
C PRO A 523 26.09 10.99 -8.26
N PRO A 524 25.01 11.74 -8.49
CA PRO A 524 25.07 13.18 -8.72
C PRO A 524 25.71 13.95 -7.56
N ASP A 525 26.22 15.15 -7.85
CA ASP A 525 26.92 15.95 -6.84
C ASP A 525 26.04 16.31 -5.64
N GLU A 526 24.73 16.51 -5.83
CA GLU A 526 23.81 16.75 -4.71
C GLU A 526 23.67 15.53 -3.78
N CYS A 527 23.80 14.30 -4.33
CA CYS A 527 23.79 13.07 -3.51
C CYS A 527 25.12 12.93 -2.73
N LYS A 528 26.25 13.27 -3.36
CA LYS A 528 27.58 13.30 -2.72
C LYS A 528 27.60 14.32 -1.57
N GLU A 529 27.09 15.51 -1.83
CA GLU A 529 27.00 16.57 -0.81
C GLU A 529 26.09 16.14 0.34
N SER A 530 24.92 15.56 0.04
CA SER A 530 24.00 15.02 1.05
C SER A 530 24.65 13.94 1.90
N PHE A 531 25.47 13.06 1.27
CA PHE A 531 26.22 12.04 1.99
C PHE A 531 27.23 12.66 2.97
N ASN A 532 28.04 13.61 2.51
CA ASN A 532 29.03 14.29 3.35
C ASN A 532 28.39 14.98 4.55
N GLN A 533 27.30 15.71 4.33
CA GLN A 533 26.56 16.38 5.39
C GLN A 533 25.93 15.38 6.39
N PHE A 534 25.43 14.26 5.90
CA PHE A 534 24.84 13.23 6.77
C PHE A 534 25.89 12.48 7.59
N VAL A 535 27.08 12.26 7.05
CA VAL A 535 28.22 11.71 7.79
C VAL A 535 28.52 12.60 9.01
N LEU A 536 28.54 13.93 8.85
CA LEU A 536 28.75 14.88 9.96
C LEU A 536 27.57 14.85 10.96
N LYS A 537 26.34 14.54 10.54
CA LYS A 537 25.22 14.31 11.48
C LYS A 537 25.38 13.01 12.27
N CYS A 538 25.96 11.96 11.66
CA CYS A 538 26.25 10.69 12.35
C CYS A 538 27.48 10.77 13.27
N TYR A 539 28.44 11.58 12.90
CA TYR A 539 29.72 11.80 13.56
C TYR A 539 30.03 13.30 13.59
N PRO A 540 29.44 14.04 14.54
CA PRO A 540 29.63 15.50 14.62
C PRO A 540 31.06 15.85 15.00
N GLU A 541 31.52 17.01 14.53
CA GLU A 541 32.82 17.55 14.93
C GLU A 541 32.87 17.74 16.45
N PRO A 542 34.01 17.45 17.07
CA PRO A 542 34.22 17.66 18.49
C PRO A 542 34.02 19.13 18.89
N ASP A 543 33.06 19.40 19.75
CA ASP A 543 32.86 20.77 20.26
C ASP A 543 33.93 21.15 21.26
N ARG A 544 34.58 22.31 21.06
CA ARG A 544 35.63 22.84 21.92
C ARG A 544 35.18 22.97 23.38
N ALA A 545 33.93 23.32 23.64
CA ALA A 545 33.38 23.48 24.96
C ALA A 545 33.33 22.18 25.79
N SER A 546 33.36 21.03 25.10
CA SER A 546 33.34 19.71 25.76
C SER A 546 34.69 19.23 26.27
N PHE A 547 35.78 19.99 26.05
CA PHE A 547 37.15 19.59 26.40
C PHE A 547 37.81 20.56 27.37
N ALA A 548 38.47 20.01 28.39
CA ALA A 548 39.15 20.79 29.41
C ALA A 548 40.40 21.55 28.91
N THR A 549 41.13 20.96 27.92
CA THR A 549 42.33 21.57 27.35
C THR A 549 42.28 21.70 25.83
N ALA A 550 43.07 22.60 25.26
CA ALA A 550 43.20 22.77 23.81
C ALA A 550 43.81 21.55 23.15
N GLU A 551 44.78 20.91 23.82
CA GLU A 551 45.50 19.73 23.33
C GLU A 551 44.51 18.52 23.22
N ALA A 552 43.62 18.34 24.26
CA ALA A 552 42.64 17.29 24.22
C ALA A 552 41.61 17.49 23.08
N HIS A 553 41.20 18.74 22.83
CA HIS A 553 40.35 19.07 21.71
C HIS A 553 41.05 18.86 20.35
N ALA A 554 42.37 19.29 20.22
CA ALA A 554 43.10 19.07 19.00
C ALA A 554 43.22 17.55 18.67
N LYS A 555 43.58 16.73 19.66
CA LYS A 555 43.61 15.27 19.52
C LYS A 555 42.26 14.70 19.08
N ALA A 556 41.16 15.11 19.67
CA ALA A 556 39.81 14.66 19.29
C ALA A 556 39.48 15.08 17.86
N ARG A 557 39.91 16.24 17.39
CA ARG A 557 39.75 16.67 15.99
C ARG A 557 40.59 15.83 15.03
N ASP A 558 41.82 15.47 15.39
CA ASP A 558 42.65 14.59 14.57
C ASP A 558 42.04 13.19 14.46
N GLU A 559 41.54 12.63 15.57
CA GLU A 559 40.81 11.36 15.58
C GLU A 559 39.52 11.42 14.74
N HIS A 560 38.79 12.53 14.81
CA HIS A 560 37.61 12.74 13.98
C HIS A 560 37.97 12.84 12.49
N THR A 561 39.05 13.53 12.13
CA THR A 561 39.54 13.64 10.76
C THR A 561 39.90 12.25 10.20
N GLU A 562 40.60 11.41 10.98
CA GLU A 562 40.94 10.04 10.58
C GLU A 562 39.69 9.16 10.46
N LEU A 563 38.69 9.36 11.30
CA LEU A 563 37.39 8.69 11.23
C LEU A 563 36.67 9.02 9.91
N ILE A 564 36.61 10.30 9.52
CA ILE A 564 35.97 10.73 8.27
C ILE A 564 36.77 10.16 7.07
N ALA A 565 38.11 10.25 7.09
CA ALA A 565 38.95 9.66 6.06
C ALA A 565 38.76 8.13 5.92
N THR A 566 38.48 7.45 7.02
CA THR A 566 38.16 6.02 7.02
C THR A 566 36.80 5.74 6.36
N ILE A 567 35.77 6.57 6.62
CA ILE A 567 34.49 6.49 5.96
C ILE A 567 34.63 6.66 4.45
N ASP A 568 35.38 7.67 4.01
CA ASP A 568 35.64 7.94 2.59
C ASP A 568 36.33 6.76 1.91
N ARG A 569 37.35 6.17 2.56
CA ARG A 569 38.04 4.97 2.07
C ARG A 569 37.09 3.78 1.94
N GLN A 570 36.26 3.51 2.96
CA GLN A 570 35.26 2.43 2.94
C GLN A 570 34.21 2.66 1.85
N LEU A 571 33.75 3.89 1.66
CA LEU A 571 32.83 4.23 0.58
C LEU A 571 33.45 3.97 -0.79
N LEU A 572 34.72 4.36 -0.98
CA LEU A 572 35.42 4.13 -2.22
C LEU A 572 35.61 2.62 -2.52
N GLU A 573 35.98 1.81 -1.51
CA GLU A 573 36.06 0.35 -1.61
C GLU A 573 34.70 -0.26 -1.99
N TYR A 574 33.62 0.17 -1.30
CA TYR A 574 32.26 -0.26 -1.59
C TYR A 574 31.87 0.06 -3.03
N ARG A 575 32.09 1.29 -3.48
CA ARG A 575 31.72 1.75 -4.83
C ARG A 575 32.50 1.02 -5.92
N ARG A 576 33.80 0.79 -5.73
CA ARG A 576 34.66 0.06 -6.67
C ARG A 576 34.43 -1.43 -6.70
N GLY A 577 33.81 -1.99 -5.66
CA GLY A 577 33.67 -3.42 -5.50
C GLY A 577 34.97 -4.09 -5.04
N ASP A 578 35.81 -3.38 -4.29
CA ASP A 578 37.04 -3.92 -3.77
C ASP A 578 36.78 -4.87 -2.58
N GLY A 579 37.70 -5.79 -2.35
CA GLY A 579 37.66 -6.69 -1.20
C GLY A 579 36.38 -7.57 -1.13
N VAL A 580 35.62 -7.44 -0.05
CA VAL A 580 34.38 -8.19 0.16
C VAL A 580 33.32 -7.84 -0.88
N TRP A 581 33.28 -6.60 -1.32
CA TRP A 581 32.26 -6.04 -2.20
C TRP A 581 32.26 -6.59 -3.63
N GLY A 582 33.43 -7.11 -4.09
CA GLY A 582 33.58 -7.73 -5.42
C GLY A 582 33.29 -9.23 -5.44
N ARG A 583 33.02 -9.86 -4.30
CA ARG A 583 32.75 -11.30 -4.24
C ARG A 583 31.43 -11.64 -4.93
N PRO A 584 31.36 -12.65 -5.81
CA PRO A 584 30.16 -13.00 -6.56
C PRO A 584 28.90 -13.17 -5.69
N PRO A 585 28.91 -13.81 -4.49
CA PRO A 585 27.73 -13.89 -3.63
C PRO A 585 27.26 -12.52 -3.13
N VAL A 586 28.19 -11.59 -2.84
CA VAL A 586 27.84 -10.25 -2.37
C VAL A 586 27.19 -9.44 -3.48
N VAL A 587 27.74 -9.52 -4.69
CA VAL A 587 27.17 -8.87 -5.89
C VAL A 587 25.77 -9.43 -6.19
N HIS A 588 25.59 -10.74 -6.03
CA HIS A 588 24.31 -11.39 -6.23
C HIS A 588 23.27 -10.93 -5.18
N ASN A 589 23.67 -10.93 -3.92
CA ASN A 589 22.78 -10.56 -2.80
C ASN A 589 22.39 -9.08 -2.82
N ALA A 590 23.16 -8.19 -3.46
CA ALA A 590 22.80 -6.78 -3.60
C ALA A 590 21.40 -6.54 -4.22
N LYS A 591 20.89 -7.51 -4.98
CA LYS A 591 19.55 -7.45 -5.61
C LYS A 591 18.49 -8.30 -4.89
N LEU A 592 18.90 -9.18 -3.98
CA LEU A 592 18.01 -10.18 -3.39
C LEU A 592 17.59 -9.89 -1.96
N VAL A 593 18.46 -9.21 -1.21
CA VAL A 593 18.20 -8.87 0.20
C VAL A 593 17.91 -7.38 0.34
N SER A 594 17.26 -7.00 1.43
CA SER A 594 17.03 -5.58 1.71
C SER A 594 18.37 -4.84 1.84
N ALA A 595 18.37 -3.54 1.52
CA ALA A 595 19.58 -2.71 1.68
C ALA A 595 20.08 -2.70 3.13
N VAL A 596 19.17 -2.76 4.11
CA VAL A 596 19.50 -2.85 5.54
C VAL A 596 20.19 -4.18 5.86
N ASP A 597 19.61 -5.32 5.47
CA ASP A 597 20.21 -6.64 5.72
C ASP A 597 21.56 -6.80 4.99
N PHE A 598 21.67 -6.22 3.80
CA PHE A 598 22.92 -6.20 3.04
C PHE A 598 24.04 -5.53 3.82
N TRP A 599 23.79 -4.33 4.35
CA TRP A 599 24.77 -3.59 5.13
C TRP A 599 25.03 -4.19 6.51
N ASP A 600 24.03 -4.81 7.13
CA ASP A 600 24.22 -5.53 8.40
C ASP A 600 25.13 -6.75 8.21
N MET A 601 24.98 -7.46 7.08
CA MET A 601 25.75 -8.66 6.76
C MET A 601 27.17 -8.37 6.28
N TYR A 602 27.36 -7.37 5.43
CA TYR A 602 28.64 -7.16 4.71
C TYR A 602 29.35 -5.86 5.08
N GLY A 603 28.65 -4.91 5.69
CA GLY A 603 29.19 -3.62 6.07
C GLY A 603 30.17 -3.70 7.24
N SER A 604 31.03 -2.71 7.36
CA SER A 604 31.93 -2.52 8.50
C SER A 604 31.85 -1.09 9.05
N MET A 605 32.07 -0.99 10.35
CA MET A 605 32.13 0.32 11.01
C MET A 605 33.34 1.13 10.52
N PRO A 606 33.26 2.46 10.38
CA PRO A 606 32.13 3.33 10.73
C PRO A 606 31.07 3.51 9.64
N LEU A 607 31.33 3.20 8.35
CA LEU A 607 30.39 3.43 7.24
C LEU A 607 29.09 2.63 7.39
N GLN A 608 29.15 1.41 7.94
CA GLN A 608 27.95 0.60 8.23
C GLN A 608 26.93 1.37 9.06
N ARG A 609 27.37 2.12 10.09
CA ARG A 609 26.45 2.92 10.91
C ARG A 609 25.74 3.98 10.07
N VAL A 610 26.44 4.68 9.18
CA VAL A 610 25.85 5.69 8.28
C VAL A 610 24.81 5.04 7.38
N ALA A 611 25.14 3.87 6.80
CA ALA A 611 24.26 3.13 5.92
C ALA A 611 22.99 2.65 6.61
N LEU A 612 23.11 1.96 7.76
CA LEU A 612 21.96 1.44 8.48
C LEU A 612 21.01 2.56 8.96
N ARG A 613 21.56 3.72 9.33
CA ARG A 613 20.75 4.87 9.73
C ARG A 613 19.94 5.44 8.57
N ALA A 614 20.55 5.62 7.39
CA ALA A 614 19.86 6.19 6.23
C ALA A 614 18.91 5.20 5.55
N LEU A 615 19.36 3.95 5.37
CA LEU A 615 18.62 2.93 4.62
C LEU A 615 17.40 2.37 5.38
N GLY A 616 17.31 2.59 6.70
CA GLY A 616 16.14 2.24 7.50
C GLY A 616 14.96 3.21 7.36
N CYS A 617 15.13 4.34 6.64
CA CYS A 617 14.15 5.40 6.59
C CYS A 617 13.03 5.15 5.57
N ALA A 618 11.79 5.48 5.95
CA ALA A 618 10.62 5.47 5.07
C ALA A 618 10.56 6.72 4.20
N ALA A 619 9.91 6.65 3.04
CA ALA A 619 9.69 7.79 2.15
C ALA A 619 8.45 8.61 2.48
N GLY A 620 7.48 8.04 3.20
CA GLY A 620 6.18 8.65 3.42
C GLY A 620 5.69 8.64 4.86
N ALA A 621 4.76 9.54 5.17
CA ALA A 621 4.05 9.64 6.45
C ALA A 621 2.62 9.06 6.37
N CYS A 622 2.29 8.25 5.37
CA CYS A 622 0.94 7.71 5.16
C CYS A 622 0.45 6.81 6.31
N ALA A 623 1.38 6.27 7.10
CA ALA A 623 1.03 5.58 8.35
C ALA A 623 0.24 6.50 9.30
N ALA A 624 0.63 7.76 9.43
CA ALA A 624 -0.05 8.73 10.29
C ALA A 624 -1.41 9.13 9.69
N GLU A 625 -1.50 9.27 8.38
CA GLU A 625 -2.77 9.51 7.69
C GLU A 625 -3.76 8.35 7.86
N ARG A 626 -3.30 7.09 7.71
CA ARG A 626 -4.13 5.92 8.02
C ARG A 626 -4.60 5.90 9.47
N GLY A 627 -3.81 6.45 10.40
CA GLY A 627 -4.22 6.64 11.78
C GLY A 627 -5.50 7.49 11.93
N HIS A 628 -5.75 8.45 11.04
CA HIS A 628 -6.99 9.24 11.06
C HIS A 628 -8.21 8.40 10.68
N LYS A 629 -8.10 7.48 9.71
CA LYS A 629 -9.17 6.53 9.38
C LYS A 629 -9.49 5.62 10.56
N GLU A 630 -8.46 5.15 11.27
CA GLU A 630 -8.63 4.37 12.49
C GLU A 630 -9.31 5.17 13.60
N MET A 631 -8.99 6.46 13.74
CA MET A 631 -9.65 7.35 14.68
C MET A 631 -11.14 7.54 14.33
N ASN A 632 -11.47 7.79 13.08
CA ASN A 632 -12.85 7.93 12.60
C ASN A 632 -13.65 6.64 12.78
N PHE A 633 -13.02 5.47 12.66
CA PHE A 633 -13.64 4.19 12.98
C PHE A 633 -13.94 4.04 14.49
N ILE A 634 -13.06 4.53 15.35
CA ILE A 634 -13.22 4.49 16.81
C ILE A 634 -14.25 5.53 17.28
N GLN A 635 -14.10 6.77 16.80
CA GLN A 635 -15.02 7.90 17.05
C GLN A 635 -15.79 8.21 15.77
N SER A 636 -16.96 7.60 15.61
CA SER A 636 -17.93 7.93 14.54
C SER A 636 -19.06 8.77 15.12
N ASP A 637 -19.93 9.32 14.29
CA ASP A 637 -21.12 10.07 14.73
C ASP A 637 -21.99 9.27 15.70
N VAL A 638 -22.06 7.95 15.53
CA VAL A 638 -22.76 7.03 16.42
C VAL A 638 -22.01 6.81 17.74
N ARG A 639 -20.68 7.00 17.76
CA ARG A 639 -19.77 6.79 18.91
C ARG A 639 -19.11 8.08 19.41
N ASN A 640 -19.70 9.23 19.15
CA ASN A 640 -19.17 10.55 19.49
C ASN A 640 -19.11 10.85 21.01
N ARG A 641 -19.79 10.05 21.85
CA ARG A 641 -19.74 10.17 23.33
C ARG A 641 -18.49 9.55 23.95
N LEU A 642 -17.64 8.90 23.18
CA LEU A 642 -16.41 8.33 23.68
C LEU A 642 -15.42 9.47 24.03
N GLY A 643 -15.03 9.57 25.30
CA GLY A 643 -14.06 10.57 25.75
C GLY A 643 -12.69 10.37 25.11
N TRP A 644 -11.98 11.48 24.85
CA TRP A 644 -10.70 11.50 24.14
C TRP A 644 -9.67 10.47 24.65
N LEU A 645 -9.42 10.43 25.96
CA LEU A 645 -8.44 9.50 26.57
C LEU A 645 -8.74 8.02 26.32
N LYS A 646 -10.03 7.66 26.20
CA LYS A 646 -10.41 6.28 25.85
C LYS A 646 -10.22 6.03 24.36
N ALA A 647 -10.55 7.01 23.50
CA ALA A 647 -10.37 6.92 22.08
C ALA A 647 -8.87 6.76 21.72
N GLU A 648 -8.00 7.54 22.31
CA GLU A 648 -6.55 7.43 22.14
C GLU A 648 -6.01 6.05 22.55
N LYS A 649 -6.42 5.52 23.71
CA LYS A 649 -6.01 4.18 24.14
C LYS A 649 -6.50 3.08 23.22
N LEU A 650 -7.73 3.20 22.70
CA LEU A 650 -8.26 2.26 21.72
C LEU A 650 -7.48 2.33 20.41
N MET A 651 -7.12 3.53 19.95
CA MET A 651 -6.28 3.72 18.78
C MET A 651 -4.88 3.13 18.98
N TYR A 652 -4.28 3.39 20.15
CA TYR A 652 -2.99 2.82 20.53
C TYR A 652 -3.02 1.29 20.46
N LEU A 653 -4.05 0.66 21.05
CA LEU A 653 -4.20 -0.80 21.00
C LEU A 653 -4.48 -1.32 19.61
N ARG A 654 -5.36 -0.65 18.84
CA ARG A 654 -5.75 -1.08 17.51
C ARG A 654 -4.56 -1.18 16.56
N ILE A 655 -3.65 -0.21 16.61
CA ILE A 655 -2.46 -0.19 15.76
C ILE A 655 -1.37 -1.10 16.32
N ASN A 656 -1.08 -1.00 17.61
CA ASN A 656 0.09 -1.65 18.20
C ASN A 656 -0.11 -3.15 18.52
N LEU A 657 -1.34 -3.64 18.71
CA LEU A 657 -1.58 -5.07 18.91
C LEU A 657 -1.18 -5.94 17.71
N ASP A 658 -1.33 -5.41 16.50
CA ASP A 658 -0.89 -6.11 15.29
C ASP A 658 0.64 -6.29 15.24
N ILE A 659 1.39 -5.33 15.80
CA ILE A 659 2.86 -5.32 15.81
C ILE A 659 3.40 -6.43 16.70
N LEU A 660 2.78 -6.65 17.88
CA LEU A 660 3.23 -7.67 18.83
C LEU A 660 3.15 -9.10 18.27
N ASN A 661 2.41 -9.30 17.20
CA ASN A 661 2.24 -10.60 16.54
C ASN A 661 3.08 -10.74 15.26
N ARG A 662 3.94 -9.75 14.95
CA ARG A 662 4.81 -9.75 13.77
C ARG A 662 6.26 -9.56 14.19
N ASP A 663 7.16 -10.40 13.72
CA ASP A 663 8.59 -10.15 13.84
C ASP A 663 8.99 -8.92 12.99
N VAL A 664 10.00 -8.15 13.42
CA VAL A 664 10.62 -7.13 12.55
C VAL A 664 11.30 -7.88 11.44
N ASP A 665 10.76 -7.75 10.27
CA ASP A 665 11.26 -8.42 9.11
C ASP A 665 11.64 -7.37 8.05
N TYR A 666 12.94 -7.13 7.90
CA TYR A 666 13.48 -6.35 6.79
C TYR A 666 13.59 -7.19 5.52
N SER A 667 13.58 -8.54 5.65
CA SER A 667 13.72 -9.45 4.52
C SER A 667 12.41 -9.69 3.76
N SER A 668 11.27 -9.54 4.43
CA SER A 668 9.95 -9.60 3.77
C SER A 668 9.63 -8.34 2.97
N ILE A 669 10.42 -7.30 3.18
CA ILE A 669 10.47 -6.16 2.28
C ILE A 669 11.39 -6.62 1.13
N SER A 670 10.86 -7.49 0.26
CA SER A 670 11.46 -7.72 -1.05
C SER A 670 11.78 -6.33 -1.59
N ASN A 671 13.07 -6.09 -1.85
CA ASN A 671 13.59 -4.81 -2.30
C ASN A 671 12.53 -4.16 -3.22
N PRO A 672 11.73 -3.19 -2.76
CA PRO A 672 10.65 -2.67 -3.57
C PRO A 672 11.29 -1.90 -4.70
N MET A 673 11.50 -2.58 -5.83
CA MET A 673 11.96 -1.93 -7.03
C MET A 673 10.82 -1.08 -7.56
N PHE A 674 11.08 0.20 -7.71
CA PHE A 674 10.22 1.04 -8.51
C PHE A 674 10.44 0.65 -9.97
N GLN A 675 9.45 -0.01 -10.56
CA GLN A 675 9.47 -0.43 -11.97
C GLN A 675 8.31 0.22 -12.70
N LEU A 676 8.58 0.66 -13.93
CA LEU A 676 7.59 1.23 -14.84
C LEU A 676 7.15 0.21 -15.91
N ASP A 677 7.23 -1.09 -15.64
CA ASP A 677 6.90 -2.14 -16.59
C ASP A 677 5.42 -2.12 -17.00
N ALA A 678 5.16 -2.45 -18.27
CA ALA A 678 3.82 -2.42 -18.85
C ALA A 678 2.83 -3.39 -18.17
N ALA A 679 3.33 -4.51 -17.61
CA ALA A 679 2.51 -5.50 -16.90
C ALA A 679 1.87 -4.95 -15.60
N ASP A 680 2.59 -4.06 -14.88
CA ASP A 680 2.06 -3.39 -13.68
C ASP A 680 1.04 -2.29 -14.01
N MET A 681 0.84 -2.01 -15.29
CA MET A 681 -0.10 -1.00 -15.79
C MET A 681 -1.55 -1.46 -15.66
N GLU A 682 -1.81 -2.76 -15.60
CA GLU A 682 -3.16 -3.32 -15.46
C GLU A 682 -3.65 -3.37 -14.01
N GLU A 683 -2.76 -3.39 -13.02
CA GLU A 683 -3.10 -3.59 -11.59
C GLU A 683 -3.33 -2.31 -10.76
N LEU A 684 -3.56 -1.14 -11.35
CA LEU A 684 -4.05 0.00 -10.59
C LEU A 684 -5.54 -0.17 -10.23
N GLU A 685 -5.84 -1.19 -9.45
CA GLU A 685 -7.13 -1.28 -8.78
C GLU A 685 -7.20 -0.26 -7.63
N LEU A 686 -8.38 0.32 -7.43
CA LEU A 686 -8.67 1.12 -6.24
C LEU A 686 -8.35 0.28 -4.99
N PRO A 687 -7.62 0.81 -4.00
CA PRO A 687 -7.50 0.13 -2.73
C PRO A 687 -8.89 -0.23 -2.21
N SER A 688 -9.06 -1.46 -1.73
CA SER A 688 -10.33 -1.95 -1.17
C SER A 688 -10.86 -1.13 0.04
N ALA A 689 -10.05 -0.17 0.51
CA ALA A 689 -10.39 0.80 1.55
C ALA A 689 -11.13 2.06 1.04
N TRP A 690 -11.27 2.23 -0.27
CA TRP A 690 -11.92 3.40 -0.88
C TRP A 690 -13.35 3.04 -1.27
N ARG A 691 -14.23 2.95 -0.29
CA ARG A 691 -15.67 2.74 -0.52
C ARG A 691 -16.34 4.06 -0.89
N GLU A 692 -17.39 3.97 -1.70
CA GLU A 692 -18.17 5.13 -2.18
C GLU A 692 -18.71 6.02 -1.04
N GLU A 693 -18.98 5.45 0.14
CA GLU A 693 -19.46 6.17 1.32
C GLU A 693 -18.45 7.18 1.90
N ASP A 694 -17.14 6.89 1.81
CA ASP A 694 -16.08 7.80 2.29
C ASP A 694 -15.91 9.01 1.36
N ILE A 695 -16.40 8.92 0.11
CA ILE A 695 -16.23 9.93 -0.94
C ILE A 695 -17.32 11.01 -0.84
N GLU A 696 -18.55 10.65 -0.48
CA GLU A 696 -19.68 11.60 -0.36
C GLU A 696 -19.52 12.52 0.87
N GLU A 697 -19.03 11.99 2.00
CA GLU A 697 -18.83 12.75 3.24
C GLU A 697 -17.67 13.77 3.11
N GLU A 698 -16.64 13.43 2.32
CA GLU A 698 -15.51 14.33 2.02
C GLU A 698 -15.90 15.44 1.02
N GLU A 699 -16.80 15.20 0.08
CA GLU A 699 -17.27 16.22 -0.88
C GLU A 699 -18.07 17.35 -0.20
N GLU A 700 -18.94 17.04 0.75
CA GLU A 700 -19.67 18.05 1.54
C GLU A 700 -18.70 18.89 2.39
N THR A 701 -17.70 18.24 3.01
CA THR A 701 -16.70 18.92 3.84
C THR A 701 -15.79 19.83 3.00
N ARG A 702 -15.45 19.45 1.78
CA ARG A 702 -14.61 20.23 0.85
C ARG A 702 -15.38 21.40 0.24
N SER A 703 -16.62 21.22 -0.17
CA SER A 703 -17.47 22.33 -0.66
C SER A 703 -17.58 23.43 0.38
N ALA A 704 -17.77 23.06 1.65
CA ALA A 704 -17.79 23.99 2.77
C ALA A 704 -16.42 24.62 3.06
N ALA A 705 -15.31 23.90 2.83
CA ALA A 705 -13.95 24.42 2.98
C ALA A 705 -13.55 25.37 1.84
N ILE A 706 -13.94 25.06 0.60
CA ILE A 706 -13.73 25.94 -0.58
C ILE A 706 -14.53 27.22 -0.44
N ALA A 707 -15.81 27.15 -0.01
CA ALA A 707 -16.63 28.32 0.24
C ALA A 707 -16.04 29.22 1.33
N ARG A 708 -15.50 28.64 2.41
CA ARG A 708 -14.78 29.37 3.48
C ARG A 708 -13.46 29.98 3.01
N SER A 709 -12.70 29.29 2.20
CA SER A 709 -11.45 29.78 1.61
C SER A 709 -11.71 30.93 0.65
N SER A 710 -12.74 30.85 -0.19
CA SER A 710 -13.14 31.90 -1.11
C SER A 710 -13.64 33.15 -0.37
N ALA A 711 -14.43 33.01 0.69
CA ALA A 711 -14.88 34.09 1.54
C ALA A 711 -13.71 34.76 2.29
N ARG A 712 -12.71 33.97 2.73
CA ARG A 712 -11.50 34.49 3.37
C ARG A 712 -10.59 35.23 2.39
N ALA A 713 -10.46 34.73 1.17
CA ALA A 713 -9.71 35.39 0.11
C ALA A 713 -10.37 36.72 -0.30
N ALA A 714 -11.71 36.77 -0.43
CA ALA A 714 -12.47 37.96 -0.69
C ALA A 714 -12.31 39.00 0.43
N LYS A 715 -12.33 38.55 1.69
CA LYS A 715 -12.12 39.43 2.85
C LYS A 715 -10.68 39.97 2.92
N LEU A 716 -9.70 39.16 2.53
CA LEU A 716 -8.29 39.55 2.47
C LEU A 716 -8.05 40.57 1.32
N ALA A 717 -8.69 40.36 0.19
CA ALA A 717 -8.66 41.30 -0.94
C ALA A 717 -9.32 42.64 -0.58
N ALA A 718 -10.47 42.65 0.09
CA ALA A 718 -11.15 43.83 0.60
C ALA A 718 -10.29 44.58 1.62
N ASN A 719 -9.64 43.88 2.56
CA ASN A 719 -8.72 44.49 3.54
C ASN A 719 -7.46 45.05 2.87
N LYS A 720 -6.91 44.42 1.82
CA LYS A 720 -5.80 44.95 1.02
C LYS A 720 -6.20 46.23 0.27
N ALA A 721 -7.39 46.24 -0.31
CA ALA A 721 -7.92 47.41 -0.99
C ALA A 721 -8.15 48.59 -0.02
N ALA A 722 -8.70 48.34 1.15
CA ALA A 722 -8.88 49.32 2.20
C ALA A 722 -7.54 49.84 2.76
N ALA A 723 -6.53 48.97 2.92
CA ALA A 723 -5.20 49.40 3.34
C ALA A 723 -4.45 50.20 2.27
N ALA A 724 -4.68 49.92 0.99
CA ALA A 724 -4.11 50.69 -0.13
C ALA A 724 -4.72 52.11 -0.25
N GLN A 725 -5.99 52.26 0.14
CA GLN A 725 -6.66 53.59 0.18
C GLN A 725 -6.21 54.47 1.34
N ASN A 726 -5.66 53.88 2.40
CA ASN A 726 -5.25 54.60 3.63
C ASN A 726 -3.72 54.73 3.79
N ALA A 727 -2.92 54.40 2.78
CA ALA A 727 -1.46 54.51 2.86
C ALA A 727 -0.98 55.97 2.65
N PRO A 728 -0.19 56.55 3.57
CA PRO A 728 0.43 57.85 3.35
C PRO A 728 1.48 57.77 2.25
N ILE A 729 1.57 58.84 1.45
CA ILE A 729 2.53 59.01 0.36
C ILE A 729 3.96 58.88 0.91
N ALA A 730 4.70 57.85 0.50
CA ALA A 730 6.05 57.55 0.97
C ALA A 730 7.10 58.36 0.20
N ALA A 731 8.12 58.80 0.94
CA ALA A 731 9.33 59.46 0.42
C ALA A 731 10.27 58.44 -0.32
N PRO A 732 11.15 58.91 -1.20
CA PRO A 732 11.93 58.05 -2.11
C PRO A 732 12.99 57.23 -1.37
N PRO A 733 13.35 56.03 -1.86
CA PRO A 733 14.21 55.11 -1.16
C PRO A 733 15.70 55.41 -1.30
N ALA A 734 16.41 55.27 -0.18
CA ALA A 734 17.87 55.22 -0.14
C ALA A 734 18.36 53.81 -0.58
N ALA A 735 19.45 53.80 -1.30
CA ALA A 735 20.12 52.61 -1.80
C ALA A 735 20.67 51.73 -0.64
N ALA A 736 20.35 50.43 -0.66
CA ALA A 736 21.03 49.45 0.13
C ALA A 736 21.31 48.22 -0.77
N GLY A 737 22.57 47.87 -0.82
CA GLY A 737 23.09 46.70 -1.50
C GLY A 737 22.91 45.43 -0.69
N GLU A 738 23.30 44.35 -1.33
CA GLU A 738 23.58 43.00 -0.86
C GLU A 738 22.51 41.93 -1.10
N GLY A 739 22.72 41.15 -2.11
CA GLY A 739 23.08 39.77 -2.16
C GLY A 739 22.00 38.77 -1.66
N LYS A 740 20.83 38.66 -2.33
CA LYS A 740 20.09 37.38 -2.27
C LYS A 740 20.59 36.48 -3.40
N ARG A 741 21.32 35.41 -3.02
CA ARG A 741 21.63 34.29 -3.93
C ARG A 741 20.32 33.75 -4.51
N ILE A 742 20.15 33.95 -5.80
CA ILE A 742 19.14 33.25 -6.60
C ILE A 742 19.59 31.79 -6.67
N ARG A 743 18.88 30.90 -6.00
CA ARG A 743 19.05 29.45 -6.20
C ARG A 743 18.66 29.15 -7.65
N ARG A 744 19.60 28.65 -8.42
CA ARG A 744 19.31 28.09 -9.74
C ARG A 744 18.42 26.87 -9.58
N PRO A 745 17.46 26.62 -10.46
CA PRO A 745 16.72 25.36 -10.49
C PRO A 745 17.70 24.20 -10.57
N ARG A 746 17.48 23.16 -9.77
CA ARG A 746 18.25 21.94 -9.85
C ARG A 746 17.81 21.20 -11.10
N THR A 747 18.69 21.03 -12.06
CA THR A 747 18.49 20.18 -13.23
C THR A 747 19.17 18.86 -12.98
N PHE A 748 18.56 17.78 -13.44
CA PHE A 748 19.14 16.42 -13.40
C PHE A 748 20.26 16.25 -14.45
N ASP A 749 21.08 17.28 -14.68
CA ASP A 749 22.18 17.21 -15.64
C ASP A 749 23.28 16.29 -15.10
N GLY A 750 23.37 15.08 -15.60
CA GLY A 750 24.47 14.19 -15.25
C GLY A 750 24.29 12.69 -15.50
N PHE A 751 23.25 12.26 -16.20
CA PHE A 751 23.15 10.87 -16.63
C PHE A 751 23.27 10.76 -18.15
N VAL A 752 24.40 10.27 -18.64
CA VAL A 752 24.60 9.63 -19.94
C VAL A 752 25.03 8.19 -19.67
#